data_2f2d2b83891a9d87c3fff5e30748d905
#
_entry.id   2f2d2b83891a9d87c3fff5e30748d905
#
_cell.length_a   1.000
_cell.length_b   1.000
_cell.length_c   1.000
_cell.angle_alpha   90.00
_cell.angle_beta   90.00
_cell.angle_gamma   90.00
#
_symmetry.space_group_name_H-M   'P 1'
#
loop_
_entity.id
_entity.type
_entity.pdbx_description
1 polymer ?
#
loop_
_entity_poly.entity_id
_entity_poly.type
_entity_poly.pdbx_seq_one_letter_code
_entity_poly.pdbx_strand_id
1 'polypeptide(L)'
;MARVCALPTITDDRALGGAVIERSLRFNREHSDHLTYTPSSASSDRTKVTISAWVKKCSNNRGEYMIAHAGTTNNNRAQLRFYTSSGYDNISFSARTSGSWILQLDTTAKFRDIASWYHIVARCDTTNGTANIYVNGEELTDFTTSTKPSGSQSLEWFNNSEHQIGQRGYDNTGYMDGYMTEINVIQGQALDASYFGYTEFQTGIWRPKRYTGSYGDGFYLNFSTLGETATTMGRDYSGNGNNFTPQNLEISDFSLDTPTNNFCTINDQNHNDNNLLTHGNLYTDANSGTWRPVSSTMVMSSGRWYWEVYIDTIGSYQMHGIRPTVRDDGDVNHVNDHYPGTRSDEWGYDNIGRLHNSASSTSSWGDTYAAGDILGFALDMDAGTLNIYKNGSSTGSQITGISAVHSPSGSRGSYQACFCPYGSNSEAIVNFGQDGTFAGHKSSQNNKDINGIGNFYYSVPTGFKAICAANFRGDSAYIINPKKHFDVVTWTGNNTAGRLIPLGFKPDFVWVKCRTAGHDHQLTDSVRGSSKALRSNAQADEEDWDVLYSGNNKGMGDYVDGGFILDDDGNNARYNNTGQTYVAWCWKGGGNSNTFNIDGTGYGTASAAGLDGGTIDPTGASVNTEAKFSVLTYTGNGSDGATIEHGLGSIPVFVIVKKRTGDNWMVYHQGNNNFSSPENYYLELNENSGDISADTLFNNTAPTSSVFSLDDDSSVNSNGGSFVAYCWGEVPGYSKFGMFGGTGVSGTNGAYIHTGFRPSFVIIKKFSGSDAWEMVDTARSTYNNKTASLYPSSETTETTSGRVIDFYSDGFKQQNGNGNTNEDGHQYVYFAWAEQVGETPYGTFTNAR
;
A
#
# COMPACT_ATOMS: atom_id res chain seq x y z
N MET A 1 -41.66 -5.19 4.03
CA MET A 1 -41.15 -4.55 2.81
C MET A 1 -39.68 -4.20 3.07
N ALA A 2 -38.79 -5.07 2.64
CA ALA A 2 -37.37 -4.79 2.72
C ALA A 2 -37.04 -3.73 1.64
N ARG A 3 -36.53 -2.58 2.06
CA ARG A 3 -35.92 -1.64 1.13
C ARG A 3 -34.64 -2.30 0.63
N VAL A 4 -34.65 -2.74 -0.62
CA VAL A 4 -33.42 -2.98 -1.37
C VAL A 4 -32.77 -1.59 -1.49
N CYS A 5 -31.79 -1.28 -0.64
CA CYS A 5 -30.88 -0.19 -0.93
C CYS A 5 -30.15 -0.59 -2.21
N ALA A 6 -30.49 0.08 -3.31
CA ALA A 6 -29.62 0.05 -4.47
C ALA A 6 -28.22 0.40 -3.99
N LEU A 7 -27.25 -0.48 -4.21
CA LEU A 7 -25.84 -0.17 -3.99
C LEU A 7 -25.56 1.17 -4.68
N PRO A 8 -24.91 2.14 -4.03
CA PRO A 8 -24.49 3.32 -4.73
C PRO A 8 -23.55 2.83 -5.84
N THR A 9 -24.05 2.88 -7.06
CA THR A 9 -23.18 2.91 -8.23
C THR A 9 -22.10 3.93 -7.92
N ILE A 10 -20.85 3.65 -8.28
CA ILE A 10 -19.76 4.63 -8.22
C ILE A 10 -20.36 5.92 -8.76
N THR A 11 -20.73 6.82 -7.86
CA THR A 11 -21.34 8.06 -8.27
C THR A 11 -20.22 8.88 -8.86
N ASP A 12 -20.25 8.98 -10.18
CA ASP A 12 -19.66 10.09 -10.88
C ASP A 12 -19.86 11.31 -10.00
N ASP A 13 -18.81 11.86 -9.41
CA ASP A 13 -18.95 13.17 -8.76
C ASP A 13 -19.06 14.22 -9.87
N ARG A 14 -20.24 14.25 -10.48
CA ARG A 14 -20.54 15.09 -11.65
C ARG A 14 -20.29 16.57 -11.36
N ALA A 15 -20.35 16.99 -10.09
CA ALA A 15 -20.09 18.35 -9.68
C ALA A 15 -18.61 18.75 -9.87
N LEU A 16 -17.69 17.78 -9.74
CA LEU A 16 -16.25 17.96 -9.97
C LEU A 16 -15.79 17.41 -11.34
N GLY A 17 -16.70 16.87 -12.14
CA GLY A 17 -16.42 16.30 -13.45
C GLY A 17 -15.81 14.90 -13.39
N GLY A 18 -16.01 14.18 -12.28
CA GLY A 18 -15.57 12.80 -12.11
C GLY A 18 -16.03 11.88 -13.22
N ALA A 19 -15.27 10.87 -13.56
CA ALA A 19 -15.53 9.91 -14.62
C ALA A 19 -15.34 8.48 -14.15
N VAL A 20 -16.30 7.61 -14.52
CA VAL A 20 -16.13 6.17 -14.47
C VAL A 20 -15.44 5.72 -15.74
N ILE A 21 -14.35 4.98 -15.59
CA ILE A 21 -13.60 4.39 -16.70
C ILE A 21 -14.01 2.93 -16.81
N GLU A 22 -14.56 2.58 -17.95
CA GLU A 22 -15.16 1.25 -18.15
C GLU A 22 -14.12 0.20 -18.56
N ARG A 23 -13.06 0.61 -19.27
CA ARG A 23 -12.08 -0.29 -19.85
C ARG A 23 -10.69 0.34 -19.94
N SER A 24 -9.72 -0.55 -20.05
CA SER A 24 -8.35 -0.24 -20.45
C SER A 24 -7.93 -1.13 -21.61
N LEU A 25 -6.78 -0.81 -22.19
CA LEU A 25 -6.08 -1.66 -23.14
C LEU A 25 -4.86 -2.25 -22.47
N ARG A 26 -4.72 -3.57 -22.55
CA ARG A 26 -3.55 -4.32 -22.11
C ARG A 26 -2.50 -4.33 -23.22
N PHE A 27 -1.26 -4.07 -22.89
CA PHE A 27 -0.10 -4.15 -23.76
C PHE A 27 0.82 -5.26 -23.27
N ASN A 28 1.15 -6.19 -24.14
CA ASN A 28 2.07 -7.27 -23.85
C ASN A 28 3.40 -7.02 -24.58
N ARG A 29 4.44 -6.81 -23.81
CA ARG A 29 5.78 -6.54 -24.33
C ARG A 29 6.32 -7.67 -25.21
N GLU A 30 6.07 -8.91 -24.82
CA GLU A 30 6.58 -10.09 -25.55
C GLU A 30 5.94 -10.23 -26.93
N HIS A 31 4.72 -9.71 -27.12
CA HIS A 31 4.05 -9.63 -28.43
C HIS A 31 4.38 -8.35 -29.20
N SER A 32 5.11 -7.40 -28.57
CA SER A 32 5.41 -6.10 -29.19
C SER A 32 4.16 -5.27 -29.47
N ASP A 33 3.19 -5.27 -28.55
CA ASP A 33 1.92 -4.57 -28.69
C ASP A 33 2.08 -3.05 -28.66
N HIS A 34 1.48 -2.37 -29.62
CA HIS A 34 1.50 -0.90 -29.69
C HIS A 34 0.44 -0.34 -30.64
N LEU A 35 0.26 0.98 -30.61
CA LEU A 35 -0.59 1.73 -31.53
C LEU A 35 0.23 2.74 -32.31
N THR A 36 -0.07 2.91 -33.61
CA THR A 36 0.65 3.86 -34.50
C THR A 36 -0.32 4.83 -35.17
N TYR A 37 0.13 6.08 -35.34
CA TYR A 37 -0.57 7.13 -36.09
C TYR A 37 0.43 8.11 -36.69
N THR A 38 0.21 8.51 -37.95
CA THR A 38 1.01 9.56 -38.61
C THR A 38 0.10 10.70 -39.02
N PRO A 39 0.28 11.93 -38.50
CA PRO A 39 -0.44 13.11 -38.98
C PRO A 39 -0.23 13.34 -40.46
N SER A 40 -1.28 13.71 -41.18
CA SER A 40 -1.20 14.00 -42.61
C SER A 40 -0.34 15.23 -42.95
N SER A 41 -0.23 16.16 -41.97
CA SER A 41 0.61 17.37 -42.05
C SER A 41 1.06 17.78 -40.66
N ALA A 42 2.17 18.51 -40.59
CA ALA A 42 2.63 19.09 -39.35
C ALA A 42 1.66 20.19 -38.87
N SER A 43 1.38 20.23 -37.57
CA SER A 43 0.64 21.34 -36.94
C SER A 43 1.43 22.65 -37.04
N SER A 44 0.71 23.76 -37.20
CA SER A 44 1.30 25.11 -37.29
C SER A 44 1.90 25.58 -35.96
N ASP A 45 1.38 25.15 -34.83
CA ASP A 45 1.93 25.42 -33.49
C ASP A 45 2.29 24.10 -32.77
N ARG A 46 3.58 23.89 -32.56
CA ARG A 46 4.13 22.72 -31.86
C ARG A 46 4.98 23.14 -30.67
N THR A 47 4.69 24.33 -30.10
CA THR A 47 5.47 24.88 -28.98
C THR A 47 4.94 24.43 -27.64
N LYS A 48 3.71 23.89 -27.58
CA LYS A 48 3.07 23.45 -26.33
C LYS A 48 2.44 22.08 -26.52
N VAL A 49 2.57 21.26 -25.47
CA VAL A 49 1.93 19.94 -25.41
C VAL A 49 1.56 19.59 -23.97
N THR A 50 0.44 18.89 -23.80
CA THR A 50 0.09 18.17 -22.58
C THR A 50 -0.18 16.72 -22.93
N ILE A 51 0.38 15.80 -22.15
CA ILE A 51 0.14 14.36 -22.23
C ILE A 51 -0.40 13.94 -20.87
N SER A 52 -1.56 13.27 -20.84
CA SER A 52 -2.14 12.67 -19.66
C SER A 52 -2.50 11.22 -19.94
N ALA A 53 -2.16 10.31 -19.04
CA ALA A 53 -2.51 8.90 -19.17
C ALA A 53 -2.66 8.24 -17.79
N TRP A 54 -3.60 7.31 -17.68
CA TRP A 54 -3.65 6.35 -16.58
C TRP A 54 -2.91 5.09 -17.00
N VAL A 55 -1.99 4.62 -16.15
CA VAL A 55 -1.07 3.52 -16.45
C VAL A 55 -0.97 2.59 -15.25
N LYS A 56 -1.10 1.28 -15.46
CA LYS A 56 -0.75 0.23 -14.49
C LYS A 56 0.37 -0.61 -15.09
N LYS A 57 1.50 -0.65 -14.39
CA LYS A 57 2.67 -1.46 -14.78
C LYS A 57 2.47 -2.90 -14.35
N CYS A 58 3.11 -3.83 -15.02
CA CYS A 58 3.10 -5.24 -14.67
C CYS A 58 4.43 -5.75 -14.13
N SER A 59 5.52 -5.08 -14.44
CA SER A 59 6.85 -5.50 -13.98
C SER A 59 7.78 -4.31 -13.73
N ASN A 60 8.87 -4.56 -13.02
CA ASN A 60 9.93 -3.61 -12.74
C ASN A 60 11.26 -4.13 -13.32
N ASN A 61 12.21 -3.21 -13.55
CA ASN A 61 13.58 -3.54 -13.98
C ASN A 61 13.72 -4.27 -15.33
N ARG A 62 12.70 -4.25 -16.19
CA ARG A 62 12.76 -4.87 -17.53
C ARG A 62 13.11 -3.89 -18.66
N GLY A 63 13.69 -2.74 -18.34
CA GLY A 63 14.09 -1.70 -19.30
C GLY A 63 13.07 -0.56 -19.42
N GLU A 64 12.85 -0.08 -20.63
CA GLU A 64 11.96 1.05 -20.89
C GLU A 64 10.53 0.59 -21.16
N TYR A 65 9.56 1.36 -20.63
CA TYR A 65 8.14 1.21 -20.93
C TYR A 65 7.61 2.51 -21.49
N MET A 66 7.35 2.53 -22.78
CA MET A 66 6.90 3.72 -23.48
C MET A 66 5.42 3.96 -23.23
N ILE A 67 5.07 5.13 -22.74
CA ILE A 67 3.68 5.59 -22.65
C ILE A 67 3.27 6.20 -23.97
N ALA A 68 4.02 7.21 -24.41
CA ALA A 68 3.77 7.90 -25.68
C ALA A 68 5.07 8.40 -26.30
N HIS A 69 5.18 8.30 -27.62
CA HIS A 69 6.34 8.68 -28.41
C HIS A 69 5.92 9.39 -29.71
N ALA A 70 6.71 10.35 -30.16
CA ALA A 70 6.60 10.98 -31.46
C ALA A 70 7.98 11.13 -32.11
N GLY A 71 8.08 10.82 -33.38
CA GLY A 71 9.31 10.90 -34.16
C GLY A 71 9.91 9.56 -34.56
N THR A 72 10.63 9.51 -35.66
CA THR A 72 11.18 8.28 -36.26
C THR A 72 12.69 8.20 -36.18
N THR A 73 13.36 9.18 -35.56
CA THR A 73 14.82 9.20 -35.45
C THR A 73 15.26 9.54 -34.02
N ASN A 74 16.44 9.02 -33.64
CA ASN A 74 17.04 9.37 -32.33
C ASN A 74 17.32 10.88 -32.17
N ASN A 75 17.51 11.60 -33.28
CA ASN A 75 17.85 13.01 -33.27
C ASN A 75 16.65 13.95 -33.20
N ASN A 76 15.47 13.49 -33.65
CA ASN A 76 14.21 14.24 -33.62
C ASN A 76 13.13 13.35 -33.03
N ARG A 77 12.82 13.58 -31.74
CA ARG A 77 11.83 12.80 -31.01
C ARG A 77 11.30 13.55 -29.81
N ALA A 78 10.13 13.15 -29.34
CA ALA A 78 9.58 13.53 -28.05
C ALA A 78 8.91 12.31 -27.40
N GLN A 79 9.04 12.14 -26.09
CA GLN A 79 8.62 10.91 -25.43
C GLN A 79 8.27 11.11 -23.96
N LEU A 80 7.31 10.31 -23.49
CA LEU A 80 6.99 10.09 -22.09
C LEU A 80 7.08 8.59 -21.79
N ARG A 81 7.85 8.21 -20.78
CA ARG A 81 8.15 6.80 -20.51
C ARG A 81 8.51 6.55 -19.05
N PHE A 82 8.32 5.31 -18.60
CA PHE A 82 9.14 4.78 -17.52
C PHE A 82 10.48 4.31 -18.09
N TYR A 83 11.55 4.56 -17.38
CA TYR A 83 12.84 4.08 -17.83
C TYR A 83 13.69 3.61 -16.65
N THR A 84 14.51 2.59 -16.89
CA THR A 84 15.38 2.02 -15.89
C THR A 84 16.76 2.65 -15.97
N SER A 85 17.12 3.43 -14.97
CA SER A 85 18.49 3.88 -14.74
C SER A 85 18.99 3.22 -13.46
N SER A 86 20.00 2.38 -13.56
CA SER A 86 20.59 1.69 -12.40
C SER A 86 19.61 0.79 -11.63
N GLY A 87 18.73 0.09 -12.33
CA GLY A 87 17.78 -0.87 -11.74
C GLY A 87 16.52 -0.24 -11.13
N TYR A 88 16.14 0.99 -11.53
CA TYR A 88 14.98 1.68 -10.95
C TYR A 88 14.09 2.30 -12.03
N ASP A 89 12.77 2.19 -11.83
CA ASP A 89 11.77 2.72 -12.74
C ASP A 89 11.47 4.20 -12.44
N ASN A 90 12.14 5.08 -13.14
CA ASN A 90 11.90 6.52 -13.12
C ASN A 90 10.90 6.92 -14.21
N ILE A 91 10.27 8.07 -14.11
CA ILE A 91 9.57 8.71 -15.23
C ILE A 91 10.51 9.67 -15.94
N SER A 92 10.55 9.58 -17.27
CA SER A 92 11.31 10.48 -18.16
C SER A 92 10.35 11.16 -19.13
N PHE A 93 10.37 12.49 -19.13
CA PHE A 93 9.72 13.32 -20.14
C PHE A 93 10.79 14.10 -20.91
N SER A 94 10.93 13.82 -22.19
CA SER A 94 12.08 14.36 -22.93
C SER A 94 11.78 14.62 -24.41
N ALA A 95 12.52 15.58 -25.00
CA ALA A 95 12.48 15.88 -26.41
C ALA A 95 13.87 16.28 -26.97
N ARG A 96 14.16 15.83 -28.18
CA ARG A 96 15.37 16.20 -28.94
C ARG A 96 14.97 16.81 -30.25
N THR A 97 15.75 17.79 -30.68
CA THR A 97 15.68 18.40 -32.00
C THR A 97 17.10 18.53 -32.58
N SER A 98 17.32 18.02 -33.77
CA SER A 98 18.62 18.00 -34.43
C SER A 98 19.75 17.44 -33.55
N GLY A 99 19.43 16.40 -32.77
CA GLY A 99 20.38 15.72 -31.90
C GLY A 99 20.62 16.36 -30.55
N SER A 100 20.09 17.57 -30.29
CA SER A 100 20.24 18.28 -29.01
C SER A 100 19.02 18.08 -28.12
N TRP A 101 19.24 17.91 -26.82
CA TRP A 101 18.17 17.89 -25.83
C TRP A 101 17.60 19.30 -25.66
N ILE A 102 16.32 19.48 -25.96
CA ILE A 102 15.56 20.69 -25.70
C ILE A 102 14.71 20.57 -24.43
N LEU A 103 14.40 19.35 -24.03
CA LEU A 103 13.68 18.97 -22.83
C LEU A 103 14.23 17.64 -22.33
N GLN A 104 14.55 17.55 -21.04
CA GLN A 104 14.81 16.29 -20.35
C GLN A 104 14.52 16.45 -18.85
N LEU A 105 13.44 15.86 -18.40
CA LEU A 105 13.09 15.73 -16.99
C LEU A 105 13.13 14.22 -16.64
N ASP A 106 14.13 13.82 -15.85
CA ASP A 106 14.24 12.45 -15.34
C ASP A 106 14.06 12.51 -13.82
N THR A 107 13.02 11.85 -13.31
CA THR A 107 12.66 11.94 -11.88
C THR A 107 13.67 11.23 -10.98
N THR A 108 13.86 11.72 -9.75
CA THR A 108 14.51 10.97 -8.68
C THR A 108 13.61 9.90 -8.09
N ALA A 109 12.32 10.17 -8.06
CA ALA A 109 11.27 9.27 -7.59
C ALA A 109 11.26 7.93 -8.37
N LYS A 110 10.96 6.84 -7.66
CA LYS A 110 10.88 5.46 -8.18
C LYS A 110 9.45 4.98 -8.19
N PHE A 111 8.97 4.53 -9.35
CA PHE A 111 7.60 4.10 -9.60
C PHE A 111 7.58 2.58 -9.80
N ARG A 112 7.54 1.83 -8.68
CA ARG A 112 7.65 0.37 -8.66
C ARG A 112 6.37 -0.37 -8.28
N ASP A 113 5.32 0.36 -7.95
CA ASP A 113 4.05 -0.24 -7.59
C ASP A 113 3.37 -0.81 -8.84
N ILE A 114 3.07 -2.10 -8.80
CA ILE A 114 2.40 -2.85 -9.88
C ILE A 114 0.99 -3.28 -9.49
N ALA A 115 0.59 -3.05 -8.24
CA ALA A 115 -0.70 -3.49 -7.73
C ALA A 115 -1.84 -2.53 -8.07
N SER A 116 -1.51 -1.29 -8.46
CA SER A 116 -2.51 -0.24 -8.71
C SER A 116 -2.10 0.71 -9.85
N TRP A 117 -2.93 1.73 -10.09
CA TRP A 117 -2.85 2.65 -11.21
C TRP A 117 -2.12 3.95 -10.86
N TYR A 118 -1.27 4.43 -11.76
CA TYR A 118 -0.70 5.77 -11.79
C TYR A 118 -1.49 6.66 -12.75
N HIS A 119 -1.77 7.89 -12.35
CA HIS A 119 -2.11 8.96 -13.28
C HIS A 119 -0.89 9.83 -13.54
N ILE A 120 -0.45 9.91 -14.78
CA ILE A 120 0.75 10.68 -15.16
C ILE A 120 0.32 11.81 -16.09
N VAL A 121 0.69 13.06 -15.75
CA VAL A 121 0.52 14.21 -16.60
C VAL A 121 1.88 14.86 -16.83
N ALA A 122 2.26 15.03 -18.09
CA ALA A 122 3.47 15.74 -18.52
C ALA A 122 3.11 16.90 -19.41
N ARG A 123 3.61 18.09 -19.12
CA ARG A 123 3.37 19.30 -19.91
C ARG A 123 4.66 20.02 -20.26
N CYS A 124 4.65 20.66 -21.42
CA CYS A 124 5.75 21.50 -21.87
C CYS A 124 5.23 22.74 -22.60
N ASP A 125 5.81 23.91 -22.30
CA ASP A 125 5.63 25.16 -23.02
C ASP A 125 7.02 25.71 -23.34
N THR A 126 7.46 25.51 -24.58
CA THR A 126 8.78 25.95 -25.02
C THR A 126 8.86 27.49 -25.10
N THR A 127 7.74 28.19 -25.33
CA THR A 127 7.70 29.67 -25.42
C THR A 127 8.03 30.28 -24.06
N ASN A 128 7.51 29.69 -22.98
CA ASN A 128 7.73 30.19 -21.60
C ASN A 128 8.89 29.45 -20.89
N GLY A 129 9.52 28.47 -21.52
CA GLY A 129 10.62 27.71 -20.93
C GLY A 129 10.19 26.82 -19.76
N THR A 130 8.94 26.33 -19.76
CA THR A 130 8.39 25.54 -18.64
C THR A 130 8.11 24.11 -19.04
N ALA A 131 8.41 23.18 -18.15
CA ALA A 131 8.01 21.78 -18.27
C ALA A 131 7.82 21.19 -16.85
N ASN A 132 6.79 20.33 -16.68
CA ASN A 132 6.44 19.73 -15.41
C ASN A 132 5.95 18.29 -15.64
N ILE A 133 6.12 17.46 -14.62
CA ILE A 133 5.54 16.11 -14.51
C ILE A 133 4.69 16.09 -13.24
N TYR A 134 3.50 15.53 -13.33
CA TYR A 134 2.60 15.27 -12.20
C TYR A 134 2.32 13.78 -12.12
N VAL A 135 2.26 13.23 -10.91
CA VAL A 135 1.82 11.87 -10.66
C VAL A 135 0.71 11.90 -9.62
N ASN A 136 -0.44 11.32 -9.93
CA ASN A 136 -1.63 11.31 -9.07
C ASN A 136 -2.01 12.71 -8.54
N GLY A 137 -1.89 13.72 -9.38
CA GLY A 137 -2.20 15.12 -9.07
C GLY A 137 -1.08 15.92 -8.43
N GLU A 138 -0.02 15.27 -7.93
CA GLU A 138 1.11 15.94 -7.28
C GLU A 138 2.20 16.30 -8.29
N GLU A 139 2.68 17.54 -8.27
CA GLU A 139 3.79 17.99 -9.10
C GLU A 139 5.12 17.44 -8.56
N LEU A 140 5.91 16.81 -9.42
CA LEU A 140 7.25 16.35 -9.10
C LEU A 140 8.24 17.51 -9.22
N THR A 141 9.02 17.72 -8.19
CA THR A 141 10.01 18.83 -8.12
C THR A 141 11.45 18.34 -8.16
N ASP A 142 11.70 17.06 -7.83
CA ASP A 142 13.02 16.49 -7.73
C ASP A 142 13.38 15.66 -8.97
N PHE A 143 14.44 16.06 -9.65
CA PHE A 143 14.89 15.44 -10.88
C PHE A 143 16.38 15.11 -10.82
N THR A 144 16.77 13.93 -11.28
CA THR A 144 18.19 13.58 -11.51
C THR A 144 18.75 14.33 -12.71
N THR A 145 17.90 14.63 -13.70
CA THR A 145 18.21 15.49 -14.85
C THR A 145 17.06 16.47 -15.03
N SER A 146 17.37 17.76 -15.15
CA SER A 146 16.39 18.81 -15.37
C SER A 146 16.87 19.81 -16.43
N THR A 147 16.59 19.47 -17.70
CA THR A 147 16.79 20.37 -18.85
C THR A 147 15.42 20.88 -19.30
N LYS A 148 15.19 22.18 -19.17
CA LYS A 148 13.95 22.85 -19.62
C LYS A 148 14.19 23.64 -20.90
N PRO A 149 13.18 23.84 -21.76
CA PRO A 149 13.34 24.60 -22.98
C PRO A 149 13.85 26.03 -22.74
N SER A 150 14.70 26.53 -23.66
CA SER A 150 15.27 27.89 -23.60
C SER A 150 14.85 28.72 -24.81
N GLY A 151 13.56 29.02 -24.95
CA GLY A 151 12.98 29.77 -26.05
C GLY A 151 12.04 28.93 -26.92
N SER A 152 11.27 29.60 -27.76
CA SER A 152 10.29 28.97 -28.65
C SER A 152 10.93 27.96 -29.59
N GLN A 153 10.66 26.69 -29.35
CA GLN A 153 11.15 25.57 -30.18
C GLN A 153 9.98 24.63 -30.50
N SER A 154 9.94 24.12 -31.71
CA SER A 154 8.93 23.15 -32.09
C SER A 154 9.29 21.76 -31.56
N LEU A 155 8.34 21.16 -30.87
CA LEU A 155 8.42 19.76 -30.45
C LEU A 155 8.15 18.81 -31.62
N GLU A 156 8.53 17.54 -31.44
CA GLU A 156 8.21 16.50 -32.44
C GLU A 156 6.76 16.05 -32.37
N TRP A 157 6.06 16.30 -31.24
CA TRP A 157 4.60 16.14 -31.15
C TRP A 157 3.88 16.93 -32.23
N PHE A 158 2.95 16.26 -32.95
CA PHE A 158 2.13 16.79 -34.03
C PHE A 158 2.97 17.25 -35.26
N ASN A 159 4.19 16.75 -35.39
CA ASN A 159 4.92 16.82 -36.65
C ASN A 159 4.35 15.78 -37.64
N ASN A 160 4.68 15.92 -38.91
CA ASN A 160 4.40 14.90 -39.94
C ASN A 160 5.39 13.71 -39.78
N SER A 161 5.39 13.10 -38.64
CA SER A 161 6.14 11.91 -38.26
C SER A 161 5.29 10.97 -37.45
N GLU A 162 5.63 9.70 -37.42
CA GLU A 162 4.84 8.70 -36.72
C GLU A 162 4.79 8.96 -35.21
N HIS A 163 3.59 8.84 -34.65
CA HIS A 163 3.28 8.86 -33.22
C HIS A 163 2.95 7.44 -32.78
N GLN A 164 3.39 7.07 -31.59
CA GLN A 164 3.22 5.72 -31.05
C GLN A 164 2.81 5.74 -29.59
N ILE A 165 1.93 4.82 -29.24
CA ILE A 165 1.54 4.50 -27.88
C ILE A 165 2.01 3.09 -27.60
N GLY A 166 2.75 2.91 -26.52
CA GLY A 166 3.24 1.61 -26.10
C GLY A 166 4.58 1.17 -26.73
N GLN A 167 5.20 1.98 -27.60
CA GLN A 167 6.47 1.65 -28.26
C GLN A 167 7.35 2.88 -28.47
N ARG A 168 8.67 2.68 -28.51
CA ARG A 168 9.65 3.68 -28.96
C ARG A 168 9.95 3.52 -30.46
N GLY A 169 9.50 4.47 -31.25
CA GLY A 169 9.38 4.32 -32.68
C GLY A 169 10.66 4.40 -33.50
N TYR A 170 11.74 4.98 -32.99
CA TYR A 170 12.96 5.13 -33.81
C TYR A 170 13.83 3.88 -33.89
N ASP A 171 13.62 2.91 -32.99
CA ASP A 171 14.39 1.64 -32.99
C ASP A 171 13.51 0.42 -32.67
N ASN A 172 12.18 0.60 -32.56
CA ASN A 172 11.20 -0.44 -32.32
C ASN A 172 11.48 -1.25 -31.05
N THR A 173 11.75 -0.53 -29.96
CA THR A 173 12.02 -1.11 -28.64
C THR A 173 11.17 -0.41 -27.58
N GLY A 174 11.42 -0.69 -26.28
CA GLY A 174 10.75 -0.01 -25.18
C GLY A 174 9.25 -0.25 -25.13
N TYR A 175 8.82 -1.46 -25.51
CA TYR A 175 7.41 -1.82 -25.49
C TYR A 175 6.84 -1.74 -24.08
N MET A 176 5.59 -1.26 -23.99
CA MET A 176 4.83 -1.25 -22.76
C MET A 176 4.51 -2.68 -22.31
N ASP A 177 4.51 -2.89 -20.99
CA ASP A 177 4.06 -4.10 -20.35
C ASP A 177 3.11 -3.70 -19.20
N GLY A 178 1.81 -3.86 -19.44
CA GLY A 178 0.78 -3.40 -18.51
C GLY A 178 -0.48 -2.88 -19.17
N TYR A 179 -1.16 -1.98 -18.50
CA TYR A 179 -2.45 -1.44 -18.94
C TYR A 179 -2.39 0.07 -19.07
N MET A 180 -3.08 0.60 -20.07
CA MET A 180 -3.26 2.05 -20.23
C MET A 180 -4.71 2.39 -20.57
N THR A 181 -5.13 3.58 -20.12
CA THR A 181 -6.44 4.15 -20.48
C THR A 181 -6.42 5.67 -20.34
N GLU A 182 -7.47 6.34 -20.87
CA GLU A 182 -7.64 7.79 -20.79
C GLU A 182 -6.39 8.55 -21.27
N ILE A 183 -5.86 8.16 -22.44
CA ILE A 183 -4.66 8.78 -23.01
C ILE A 183 -5.09 10.06 -23.74
N ASN A 184 -4.75 11.20 -23.17
CA ASN A 184 -5.01 12.52 -23.74
C ASN A 184 -3.69 13.12 -24.20
N VAL A 185 -3.58 13.52 -25.44
CA VAL A 185 -2.46 14.31 -25.95
C VAL A 185 -3.01 15.57 -26.59
N ILE A 186 -2.69 16.72 -25.99
CA ILE A 186 -3.28 18.00 -26.31
C ILE A 186 -2.25 18.93 -26.91
N GLN A 187 -2.56 19.46 -28.08
CA GLN A 187 -1.71 20.40 -28.79
C GLN A 187 -2.05 21.85 -28.41
N GLY A 188 -1.04 22.70 -28.34
CA GLY A 188 -1.17 24.15 -28.16
C GLY A 188 -1.44 24.60 -26.72
N GLN A 189 -1.51 23.68 -25.75
CA GLN A 189 -1.79 23.96 -24.33
C GLN A 189 -0.82 23.19 -23.42
N ALA A 190 -0.42 23.83 -22.30
CA ALA A 190 0.38 23.23 -21.23
C ALA A 190 -0.45 23.21 -19.92
N LEU A 191 -1.29 22.19 -19.76
CA LEU A 191 -2.28 22.04 -18.70
C LEU A 191 -1.70 21.27 -17.52
N ASP A 192 -2.14 21.55 -16.30
CA ASP A 192 -1.78 20.79 -15.11
C ASP A 192 -2.71 19.58 -14.88
N ALA A 193 -2.43 18.79 -13.83
CA ALA A 193 -3.15 17.54 -13.57
C ALA A 193 -4.64 17.77 -13.22
N SER A 194 -5.05 18.93 -12.69
CA SER A 194 -6.41 19.22 -12.26
C SER A 194 -7.43 19.25 -13.41
N TYR A 195 -6.95 19.31 -14.65
CA TYR A 195 -7.80 19.17 -15.84
C TYR A 195 -8.25 17.73 -16.09
N PHE A 196 -7.51 16.75 -15.58
CA PHE A 196 -7.68 15.30 -15.87
C PHE A 196 -8.01 14.46 -14.64
N GLY A 197 -7.96 15.06 -13.46
CA GLY A 197 -8.25 14.39 -12.20
C GLY A 197 -8.58 15.37 -11.09
N TYR A 198 -8.99 14.85 -9.94
CA TYR A 198 -9.27 15.61 -8.72
C TYR A 198 -9.02 14.72 -7.50
N THR A 199 -8.67 15.33 -6.37
CA THR A 199 -8.59 14.62 -5.09
C THR A 199 -9.99 14.53 -4.49
N GLU A 200 -10.49 13.34 -4.26
CA GLU A 200 -11.76 13.11 -3.60
C GLU A 200 -11.66 13.56 -2.13
N PHE A 201 -12.52 14.49 -1.73
CA PHE A 201 -12.44 15.13 -0.42
C PHE A 201 -12.60 14.15 0.76
N GLN A 202 -13.40 13.09 0.57
CA GLN A 202 -13.70 12.14 1.64
C GLN A 202 -12.56 11.16 1.90
N THR A 203 -11.94 10.65 0.84
CA THR A 203 -10.92 9.58 0.91
C THR A 203 -9.48 10.09 0.77
N GLY A 204 -9.29 11.28 0.21
CA GLY A 204 -7.98 11.78 -0.17
C GLY A 204 -7.36 11.09 -1.40
N ILE A 205 -8.12 10.23 -2.09
CA ILE A 205 -7.65 9.50 -3.28
C ILE A 205 -7.80 10.37 -4.53
N TRP A 206 -6.80 10.33 -5.40
CA TRP A 206 -6.83 10.97 -6.70
C TRP A 206 -7.71 10.19 -7.68
N ARG A 207 -8.71 10.86 -8.29
CA ARG A 207 -9.74 10.28 -9.15
C ARG A 207 -9.67 10.81 -10.57
N PRO A 208 -10.06 10.01 -11.58
CA PRO A 208 -10.13 10.47 -12.95
C PRO A 208 -11.23 11.50 -13.17
N LYS A 209 -10.95 12.46 -14.04
CA LYS A 209 -11.86 13.50 -14.51
C LYS A 209 -11.72 13.60 -16.04
N ARG A 210 -12.82 13.68 -16.74
CA ARG A 210 -12.78 13.87 -18.19
C ARG A 210 -12.37 15.28 -18.56
N TYR A 211 -11.42 15.38 -19.47
CA TYR A 211 -11.08 16.63 -20.10
C TYR A 211 -12.18 17.06 -21.08
N THR A 212 -12.64 18.33 -20.97
CA THR A 212 -13.73 18.87 -21.79
C THR A 212 -13.30 20.06 -22.64
N GLY A 213 -11.98 20.39 -22.63
CA GLY A 213 -11.43 21.48 -23.43
C GLY A 213 -11.10 21.08 -24.87
N SER A 214 -10.49 21.98 -25.59
CA SER A 214 -10.04 21.73 -26.96
C SER A 214 -8.76 20.88 -26.99
N TYR A 215 -8.69 19.90 -27.88
CA TYR A 215 -7.50 19.10 -28.10
C TYR A 215 -6.49 19.74 -29.08
N GLY A 216 -6.86 20.85 -29.75
CA GLY A 216 -6.08 21.34 -30.89
C GLY A 216 -6.03 20.29 -32.00
N ASP A 217 -4.84 19.97 -32.51
CA ASP A 217 -4.62 18.84 -33.43
C ASP A 217 -4.33 17.50 -32.68
N GLY A 218 -4.63 17.43 -31.38
CA GLY A 218 -4.37 16.30 -30.52
C GLY A 218 -5.35 15.13 -30.65
N PHE A 219 -5.27 14.19 -29.73
CA PHE A 219 -6.12 12.99 -29.74
C PHE A 219 -6.47 12.53 -28.32
N TYR A 220 -7.53 11.69 -28.22
CA TYR A 220 -7.99 11.09 -26.99
C TYR A 220 -8.36 9.61 -27.22
N LEU A 221 -7.66 8.70 -26.51
CA LEU A 221 -7.88 7.27 -26.57
C LEU A 221 -8.40 6.78 -25.20
N ASN A 222 -9.66 6.38 -25.14
CA ASN A 222 -10.33 5.97 -23.90
C ASN A 222 -10.65 4.47 -23.82
N PHE A 223 -10.55 3.75 -24.93
CA PHE A 223 -10.81 2.30 -25.04
C PHE A 223 -12.19 1.84 -24.52
N SER A 224 -13.17 2.75 -24.42
CA SER A 224 -14.47 2.48 -23.81
C SER A 224 -15.36 1.56 -24.66
N THR A 225 -15.22 1.61 -25.99
CA THR A 225 -16.03 0.81 -26.88
C THR A 225 -15.35 -0.53 -27.12
N LEU A 226 -16.04 -1.64 -26.82
CA LEU A 226 -15.67 -2.94 -27.33
C LEU A 226 -15.68 -2.85 -28.84
N GLY A 227 -14.50 -2.81 -29.43
CA GLY A 227 -14.37 -2.83 -30.86
C GLY A 227 -14.79 -4.20 -31.38
N GLU A 228 -15.75 -4.20 -32.28
CA GLU A 228 -16.06 -5.39 -33.05
C GLU A 228 -14.91 -5.75 -33.97
N THR A 229 -13.93 -4.85 -34.13
CA THR A 229 -12.75 -5.04 -34.96
C THR A 229 -11.52 -4.38 -34.33
N ALA A 230 -10.34 -4.87 -34.65
CA ALA A 230 -9.06 -4.24 -34.27
C ALA A 230 -9.00 -2.74 -34.61
N THR A 231 -9.70 -2.29 -35.63
CA THR A 231 -9.74 -0.88 -36.06
C THR A 231 -10.42 0.08 -35.10
N THR A 232 -11.25 -0.40 -34.17
CA THR A 232 -11.91 0.44 -33.14
C THR A 232 -11.04 0.63 -31.91
N MET A 233 -10.03 -0.21 -31.73
CA MET A 233 -9.12 -0.19 -30.58
C MET A 233 -8.31 1.11 -30.51
N GLY A 234 -7.87 1.63 -31.65
CA GLY A 234 -7.15 2.89 -31.77
C GLY A 234 -8.03 4.12 -32.03
N ARG A 235 -9.33 4.07 -31.78
CA ARG A 235 -10.24 5.17 -32.08
C ARG A 235 -9.97 6.41 -31.26
N ASP A 236 -9.87 7.55 -31.96
CA ASP A 236 -9.77 8.88 -31.38
C ASP A 236 -11.14 9.44 -31.01
N TYR A 237 -11.31 9.82 -29.73
CA TYR A 237 -12.54 10.41 -29.18
C TYR A 237 -12.42 11.93 -28.97
N SER A 238 -11.32 12.57 -29.40
CA SER A 238 -11.17 14.04 -29.33
C SER A 238 -12.08 14.80 -30.31
N GLY A 239 -12.58 14.11 -31.35
CA GLY A 239 -13.33 14.72 -32.44
C GLY A 239 -12.46 15.05 -33.67
N ASN A 240 -11.13 14.94 -33.58
CA ASN A 240 -10.21 15.23 -34.67
C ASN A 240 -10.07 14.09 -35.69
N GLY A 241 -10.46 12.86 -35.32
CA GLY A 241 -10.34 11.69 -36.19
C GLY A 241 -8.91 11.15 -36.33
N ASN A 242 -8.02 11.45 -35.39
CA ASN A 242 -6.64 10.97 -35.37
C ASN A 242 -6.57 9.52 -34.88
N ASN A 243 -7.21 8.61 -35.60
CA ASN A 243 -7.30 7.21 -35.24
C ASN A 243 -5.96 6.51 -35.36
N PHE A 244 -5.62 5.71 -34.35
CA PHE A 244 -4.43 4.89 -34.33
C PHE A 244 -4.68 3.51 -34.95
N THR A 245 -3.67 2.94 -35.55
CA THR A 245 -3.67 1.57 -36.07
C THR A 245 -3.03 0.65 -35.05
N PRO A 246 -3.77 -0.37 -34.55
CA PRO A 246 -3.20 -1.37 -33.64
C PRO A 246 -2.19 -2.26 -34.37
N GLN A 247 -1.12 -2.59 -33.64
CA GLN A 247 -0.06 -3.49 -34.08
C GLN A 247 0.03 -4.61 -33.03
N ASN A 248 -0.17 -5.84 -33.46
CA ASN A 248 -0.20 -7.08 -32.67
C ASN A 248 -1.30 -7.16 -31.59
N LEU A 249 -2.02 -6.09 -31.30
CA LEU A 249 -3.11 -6.02 -30.35
C LEU A 249 -4.36 -6.75 -30.87
N GLU A 250 -5.01 -7.49 -29.99
CA GLU A 250 -6.21 -8.28 -30.26
C GLU A 250 -7.42 -7.80 -29.41
N ILE A 251 -8.62 -8.27 -29.72
CA ILE A 251 -9.84 -7.92 -28.97
C ILE A 251 -9.73 -8.40 -27.50
N SER A 252 -9.02 -9.48 -27.26
CA SER A 252 -8.71 -10.01 -25.94
C SER A 252 -7.84 -9.08 -25.06
N ASP A 253 -7.24 -8.03 -25.65
CA ASP A 253 -6.45 -7.06 -24.90
C ASP A 253 -7.28 -5.94 -24.26
N PHE A 254 -8.57 -5.85 -24.58
CA PHE A 254 -9.49 -5.05 -23.79
C PHE A 254 -9.70 -5.66 -22.41
N SER A 255 -9.51 -4.87 -21.35
CA SER A 255 -9.62 -5.32 -19.96
C SER A 255 -10.65 -4.50 -19.17
N LEU A 256 -11.27 -5.14 -18.19
CA LEU A 256 -12.10 -4.47 -17.18
C LEU A 256 -11.27 -3.87 -16.03
N ASP A 257 -9.96 -4.15 -15.98
CA ASP A 257 -9.05 -3.52 -15.00
C ASP A 257 -8.88 -2.03 -15.35
N THR A 258 -9.31 -1.15 -14.46
CA THR A 258 -9.33 0.30 -14.70
C THR A 258 -8.99 1.07 -13.41
N PRO A 259 -8.60 2.35 -13.49
CA PRO A 259 -8.38 3.17 -12.30
C PRO A 259 -9.63 3.38 -11.43
N THR A 260 -10.82 3.13 -11.97
CA THR A 260 -12.09 3.19 -11.22
C THR A 260 -12.57 1.84 -10.70
N ASN A 261 -11.98 0.75 -11.15
CA ASN A 261 -12.15 -0.58 -10.61
C ASN A 261 -10.88 -1.41 -10.88
N ASN A 262 -9.92 -1.29 -9.98
CA ASN A 262 -8.66 -2.04 -10.05
C ASN A 262 -8.92 -3.54 -9.78
N PHE A 263 -8.50 -4.40 -10.70
CA PHE A 263 -8.60 -5.86 -10.55
C PHE A 263 -7.30 -6.45 -10.01
N CYS A 264 -7.45 -7.57 -9.34
CA CYS A 264 -6.33 -8.41 -8.89
C CYS A 264 -5.52 -8.90 -10.09
N THR A 265 -4.20 -9.00 -9.89
CA THR A 265 -3.24 -9.61 -10.83
C THR A 265 -2.27 -10.51 -10.06
N ILE A 266 -1.39 -11.21 -10.74
CA ILE A 266 -0.27 -11.91 -10.11
C ILE A 266 0.79 -10.87 -9.70
N ASN A 267 1.40 -11.06 -8.52
CA ASN A 267 2.36 -10.12 -7.95
C ASN A 267 3.79 -10.41 -8.42
N ASP A 268 4.30 -9.61 -9.35
CA ASP A 268 5.69 -9.66 -9.85
C ASP A 268 6.73 -9.19 -8.79
N GLN A 269 6.30 -8.69 -7.64
CA GLN A 269 7.20 -8.22 -6.59
C GLN A 269 7.46 -9.25 -5.49
N ASN A 270 6.83 -10.41 -5.55
CA ASN A 270 6.92 -11.45 -4.52
C ASN A 270 7.00 -12.84 -5.14
N HIS A 271 8.04 -13.09 -5.93
CA HIS A 271 8.32 -14.39 -6.54
C HIS A 271 9.82 -14.56 -6.83
N ASN A 272 10.21 -15.75 -7.21
CA ASN A 272 11.56 -16.06 -7.69
C ASN A 272 11.76 -15.53 -9.14
N ASP A 273 12.91 -14.92 -9.42
CA ASP A 273 13.27 -14.26 -10.69
C ASP A 273 13.17 -15.15 -11.98
N ASN A 274 12.89 -16.44 -11.82
CA ASN A 274 12.80 -17.37 -12.94
C ASN A 274 11.37 -17.60 -13.46
N ASN A 275 10.35 -16.93 -12.89
CA ASN A 275 9.01 -16.94 -13.45
C ASN A 275 8.88 -15.85 -14.51
N LEU A 276 8.32 -16.20 -15.66
CA LEU A 276 7.89 -15.23 -16.64
C LEU A 276 6.40 -14.91 -16.39
N LEU A 277 6.12 -13.67 -16.03
CA LEU A 277 4.76 -13.13 -15.97
C LEU A 277 4.52 -12.25 -17.19
N THR A 278 3.44 -12.48 -17.89
CA THR A 278 3.06 -11.73 -19.10
C THR A 278 1.54 -11.48 -19.12
N HIS A 279 1.03 -10.95 -20.23
CA HIS A 279 -0.39 -10.68 -20.44
C HIS A 279 -1.02 -9.87 -19.29
N GLY A 280 -0.32 -8.82 -18.86
CA GLY A 280 -0.82 -7.99 -17.79
C GLY A 280 -0.73 -8.64 -16.40
N ASN A 281 0.26 -9.51 -16.17
CA ASN A 281 0.41 -10.34 -14.97
C ASN A 281 -0.80 -11.28 -14.73
N LEU A 282 -1.35 -11.83 -15.80
CA LEU A 282 -2.37 -12.89 -15.74
C LEU A 282 -1.85 -14.25 -16.19
N TYR A 283 -0.72 -14.28 -16.87
CA TYR A 283 -0.07 -15.50 -17.37
C TYR A 283 1.19 -15.81 -16.56
N THR A 284 1.36 -17.06 -16.19
CA THR A 284 2.55 -17.55 -15.50
C THR A 284 3.15 -18.74 -16.23
N ASP A 285 4.48 -18.67 -16.46
CA ASP A 285 5.29 -19.74 -17.04
C ASP A 285 6.45 -20.08 -16.11
N ALA A 286 6.64 -21.38 -15.85
CA ALA A 286 7.84 -21.87 -15.18
C ALA A 286 8.83 -22.40 -16.21
N ASN A 287 9.88 -21.68 -16.43
CA ASN A 287 10.98 -22.10 -17.25
C ASN A 287 12.08 -22.81 -16.44
N SER A 288 11.69 -23.67 -15.49
CA SER A 288 12.60 -24.28 -14.54
C SER A 288 12.08 -25.63 -14.00
N GLY A 289 13.00 -26.55 -13.69
CA GLY A 289 12.70 -27.85 -13.06
C GLY A 289 12.42 -27.76 -11.54
N THR A 290 12.08 -26.60 -10.99
CA THR A 290 11.73 -26.38 -9.59
C THR A 290 10.34 -25.76 -9.46
N TRP A 291 9.72 -25.87 -8.27
CA TRP A 291 8.45 -25.21 -7.98
C TRP A 291 8.62 -23.69 -7.99
N ARG A 292 7.70 -22.99 -8.62
CA ARG A 292 7.74 -21.53 -8.78
C ARG A 292 6.43 -20.89 -8.34
N PRO A 293 6.17 -20.82 -7.04
CA PRO A 293 4.95 -20.22 -6.55
C PRO A 293 4.92 -18.72 -6.81
N VAL A 294 3.79 -18.24 -7.28
CA VAL A 294 3.44 -16.83 -7.38
C VAL A 294 2.08 -16.60 -6.74
N SER A 295 1.85 -15.43 -6.18
CA SER A 295 0.61 -15.10 -5.48
C SER A 295 -0.08 -13.88 -6.08
N SER A 296 -1.36 -13.72 -5.75
CA SER A 296 -2.16 -12.57 -6.17
C SER A 296 -1.71 -11.27 -5.49
N THR A 297 -1.96 -10.12 -6.14
CA THR A 297 -1.70 -8.79 -5.57
C THR A 297 -2.69 -8.45 -4.45
N MET A 298 -3.95 -8.91 -4.55
CA MET A 298 -4.98 -8.64 -3.55
C MET A 298 -5.10 -9.78 -2.56
N VAL A 299 -5.45 -9.44 -1.32
CA VAL A 299 -5.48 -10.30 -0.15
C VAL A 299 -6.91 -10.45 0.36
N MET A 300 -7.31 -11.67 0.69
CA MET A 300 -8.66 -12.01 1.13
C MET A 300 -8.66 -12.33 2.64
N SER A 301 -9.27 -11.48 3.46
CA SER A 301 -9.41 -11.65 4.91
C SER A 301 -10.85 -11.90 5.38
N SER A 302 -11.83 -11.58 4.56
CA SER A 302 -13.27 -11.77 4.79
C SER A 302 -14.01 -11.88 3.47
N GLY A 303 -15.29 -12.27 3.49
CA GLY A 303 -16.14 -12.33 2.30
C GLY A 303 -15.93 -13.58 1.45
N ARG A 304 -16.57 -13.58 0.26
CA ARG A 304 -16.63 -14.74 -0.65
C ARG A 304 -16.06 -14.37 -2.00
N TRP A 305 -15.03 -15.07 -2.44
CA TRP A 305 -14.21 -14.73 -3.60
C TRP A 305 -14.14 -15.85 -4.60
N TYR A 306 -14.15 -15.51 -5.92
CA TYR A 306 -14.06 -16.46 -7.00
C TYR A 306 -13.04 -16.01 -8.04
N TRP A 307 -12.24 -16.95 -8.55
CA TRP A 307 -11.33 -16.78 -9.68
C TRP A 307 -11.23 -18.06 -10.50
N GLU A 308 -10.75 -17.93 -11.74
CA GLU A 308 -10.56 -19.04 -12.68
C GLU A 308 -9.11 -19.15 -13.11
N VAL A 309 -8.66 -20.38 -13.42
CA VAL A 309 -7.34 -20.68 -13.95
C VAL A 309 -7.48 -21.56 -15.18
N TYR A 310 -7.12 -21.05 -16.35
CA TYR A 310 -6.99 -21.82 -17.58
C TYR A 310 -5.64 -22.48 -17.62
N ILE A 311 -5.62 -23.79 -17.86
CA ILE A 311 -4.42 -24.60 -17.99
C ILE A 311 -3.99 -24.57 -19.44
N ASP A 312 -2.95 -23.84 -19.76
CA ASP A 312 -2.46 -23.72 -21.12
C ASP A 312 -1.61 -24.91 -21.51
N THR A 313 -0.54 -25.15 -20.77
CA THR A 313 0.31 -26.35 -20.94
C THR A 313 0.74 -26.91 -19.58
N ILE A 314 1.04 -28.20 -19.54
CA ILE A 314 1.60 -28.87 -18.35
C ILE A 314 2.91 -29.53 -18.74
N GLY A 315 4.03 -28.97 -18.27
CA GLY A 315 5.35 -29.53 -18.47
C GLY A 315 5.58 -30.81 -17.70
N SER A 316 5.48 -30.76 -16.38
CA SER A 316 5.58 -31.92 -15.49
C SER A 316 4.48 -31.92 -14.44
N TYR A 317 4.39 -30.85 -13.66
CA TYR A 317 3.37 -30.66 -12.63
C TYR A 317 2.90 -29.20 -12.63
N GLN A 318 1.66 -29.01 -12.20
CA GLN A 318 1.13 -27.71 -11.82
C GLN A 318 0.32 -27.87 -10.54
N MET A 319 0.33 -26.85 -9.71
CA MET A 319 -0.45 -26.78 -8.48
C MET A 319 -1.01 -25.39 -8.28
N HIS A 320 -2.31 -25.31 -8.00
CA HIS A 320 -3.02 -24.06 -7.76
C HIS A 320 -3.78 -24.14 -6.44
N GLY A 321 -3.92 -23.02 -5.73
CA GLY A 321 -4.60 -23.05 -4.45
C GLY A 321 -4.55 -21.73 -3.72
N ILE A 322 -4.39 -21.79 -2.40
CA ILE A 322 -4.31 -20.61 -1.53
C ILE A 322 -3.16 -20.76 -0.53
N ARG A 323 -2.65 -19.62 -0.11
CA ARG A 323 -1.65 -19.53 0.97
C ARG A 323 -1.82 -18.24 1.78
N PRO A 324 -1.43 -18.23 3.07
CA PRO A 324 -1.48 -17.04 3.89
C PRO A 324 -0.43 -16.01 3.43
N THR A 325 -0.67 -14.73 3.76
CA THR A 325 0.28 -13.64 3.48
C THR A 325 1.54 -13.71 4.34
N VAL A 326 1.43 -14.31 5.51
CA VAL A 326 2.54 -14.56 6.44
C VAL A 326 2.46 -16.02 6.87
N ARG A 327 3.53 -16.76 6.74
CA ARG A 327 3.62 -18.18 7.11
C ARG A 327 3.98 -18.36 8.59
N ASP A 328 3.82 -19.57 9.12
CA ASP A 328 4.13 -19.94 10.51
C ASP A 328 5.58 -19.66 10.92
N ASP A 329 6.52 -19.74 9.98
CA ASP A 329 7.94 -19.45 10.17
C ASP A 329 8.30 -17.97 9.94
N GLY A 330 7.29 -17.12 9.69
CA GLY A 330 7.48 -15.70 9.37
C GLY A 330 7.84 -15.43 7.90
N ASP A 331 7.99 -16.46 7.07
CA ASP A 331 8.30 -16.28 5.66
C ASP A 331 7.15 -15.55 4.95
N VAL A 332 7.44 -14.39 4.42
CA VAL A 332 6.54 -13.55 3.62
C VAL A 332 6.87 -13.63 2.13
N ASN A 333 7.97 -14.32 1.79
CA ASN A 333 8.41 -14.46 0.41
C ASN A 333 8.10 -15.85 -0.13
N HIS A 334 7.66 -15.88 -1.35
CA HIS A 334 7.45 -17.09 -2.12
C HIS A 334 8.71 -17.50 -2.91
N VAL A 335 9.89 -17.08 -2.44
CA VAL A 335 11.17 -17.25 -3.15
C VAL A 335 11.72 -18.65 -3.00
N ASN A 336 11.32 -19.37 -1.96
CA ASN A 336 11.78 -20.74 -1.73
C ASN A 336 10.89 -21.74 -2.48
N ASP A 337 11.49 -22.79 -3.01
CA ASP A 337 10.91 -23.84 -3.85
C ASP A 337 9.78 -24.65 -3.19
N HIS A 338 8.85 -23.97 -2.52
CA HIS A 338 7.75 -24.60 -1.81
C HIS A 338 6.42 -24.40 -2.56
N TYR A 339 5.77 -25.49 -2.92
CA TYR A 339 4.42 -25.47 -3.50
C TYR A 339 3.36 -25.17 -2.42
N PRO A 340 2.17 -24.65 -2.77
CA PRO A 340 1.09 -24.46 -1.81
C PRO A 340 0.65 -25.82 -1.22
N GLY A 341 0.49 -25.88 0.12
CA GLY A 341 0.18 -27.10 0.86
C GLY A 341 1.38 -27.76 1.54
N THR A 342 2.56 -27.14 1.55
CA THR A 342 3.71 -27.57 2.36
C THR A 342 3.49 -27.32 3.85
N ARG A 343 2.59 -26.40 4.22
CA ARG A 343 2.25 -26.05 5.59
C ARG A 343 0.78 -26.34 5.92
N SER A 344 0.43 -26.32 7.19
CA SER A 344 -0.92 -26.66 7.69
C SER A 344 -1.97 -25.61 7.31
N ASP A 345 -1.56 -24.39 7.03
CA ASP A 345 -2.39 -23.25 6.63
C ASP A 345 -2.38 -23.00 5.12
N GLU A 346 -1.80 -23.88 4.32
CA GLU A 346 -1.77 -23.80 2.86
C GLU A 346 -2.55 -24.96 2.24
N TRP A 347 -3.20 -24.73 1.10
CA TRP A 347 -3.88 -25.78 0.33
C TRP A 347 -3.52 -25.65 -1.14
N GLY A 348 -3.07 -26.77 -1.72
CA GLY A 348 -2.73 -26.87 -3.14
C GLY A 348 -3.41 -28.07 -3.80
N TYR A 349 -3.97 -27.87 -5.00
CA TYR A 349 -4.57 -28.90 -5.84
C TYR A 349 -3.72 -29.11 -7.08
N ASP A 350 -3.22 -30.35 -7.28
CA ASP A 350 -2.33 -30.67 -8.38
C ASP A 350 -3.01 -31.35 -9.58
N ASN A 351 -2.29 -31.38 -10.72
CA ASN A 351 -2.82 -31.88 -11.99
C ASN A 351 -3.12 -33.39 -12.01
N ILE A 352 -2.67 -34.15 -11.03
CA ILE A 352 -2.99 -35.58 -10.91
C ILE A 352 -4.08 -35.88 -9.87
N GLY A 353 -4.81 -34.86 -9.43
CA GLY A 353 -6.00 -34.98 -8.60
C GLY A 353 -5.72 -35.08 -7.10
N ARG A 354 -4.57 -34.63 -6.61
CA ARG A 354 -4.24 -34.65 -5.18
C ARG A 354 -4.47 -33.30 -4.53
N LEU A 355 -4.96 -33.32 -3.31
CA LEU A 355 -4.96 -32.17 -2.42
C LEU A 355 -3.74 -32.23 -1.49
N HIS A 356 -3.00 -31.15 -1.43
CA HIS A 356 -1.83 -30.98 -0.56
C HIS A 356 -2.15 -30.06 0.61
N ASN A 357 -1.77 -30.46 1.82
CA ASN A 357 -1.81 -29.67 3.06
C ASN A 357 -0.84 -30.31 4.07
N SER A 358 -0.13 -29.52 4.87
CA SER A 358 0.83 -29.99 5.90
C SER A 358 1.93 -30.90 5.32
N ALA A 359 2.47 -30.60 4.15
CA ALA A 359 3.42 -31.43 3.40
C ALA A 359 2.90 -32.86 3.12
N SER A 360 1.62 -33.12 3.29
CA SER A 360 0.93 -34.39 3.00
C SER A 360 0.07 -34.24 1.76
N SER A 361 -0.26 -35.33 1.10
CA SER A 361 -1.19 -35.34 -0.02
C SER A 361 -2.26 -36.38 0.13
N THR A 362 -3.51 -36.02 -0.15
CA THR A 362 -4.65 -36.91 -0.26
C THR A 362 -4.79 -37.31 -1.71
N SER A 363 -4.44 -38.57 -2.03
CA SER A 363 -4.54 -39.12 -3.39
C SER A 363 -5.99 -39.33 -3.80
N SER A 364 -6.29 -39.10 -5.07
CA SER A 364 -7.64 -39.23 -5.63
C SER A 364 -8.67 -38.37 -4.88
N TRP A 365 -8.24 -37.16 -4.45
CA TRP A 365 -9.13 -36.22 -3.78
C TRP A 365 -10.13 -35.60 -4.78
N GLY A 366 -9.66 -35.26 -5.96
CA GLY A 366 -10.44 -34.66 -7.04
C GLY A 366 -10.08 -35.25 -8.41
N ASP A 367 -10.67 -34.72 -9.46
CA ASP A 367 -10.39 -35.12 -10.84
C ASP A 367 -8.97 -34.68 -11.28
N THR A 368 -8.34 -35.41 -12.15
CA THR A 368 -7.12 -34.96 -12.84
C THR A 368 -7.46 -33.84 -13.81
N TYR A 369 -6.53 -32.89 -14.03
CA TYR A 369 -6.70 -31.85 -15.04
C TYR A 369 -5.53 -31.82 -16.04
N ALA A 370 -5.80 -31.31 -17.23
CA ALA A 370 -4.90 -31.28 -18.36
C ALA A 370 -4.94 -29.93 -19.10
N ALA A 371 -4.07 -29.74 -20.07
CA ALA A 371 -4.10 -28.58 -20.95
C ALA A 371 -5.50 -28.43 -21.59
N GLY A 372 -6.00 -27.20 -21.62
CA GLY A 372 -7.33 -26.84 -22.11
C GLY A 372 -8.44 -26.83 -21.04
N ASP A 373 -8.20 -27.41 -19.86
CA ASP A 373 -9.13 -27.37 -18.72
C ASP A 373 -9.13 -25.99 -18.03
N ILE A 374 -10.25 -25.66 -17.40
CA ILE A 374 -10.40 -24.46 -16.57
C ILE A 374 -10.75 -24.89 -15.14
N LEU A 375 -9.95 -24.45 -14.19
CA LEU A 375 -10.22 -24.64 -12.76
C LEU A 375 -10.91 -23.37 -12.22
N GLY A 376 -11.94 -23.55 -11.37
CA GLY A 376 -12.56 -22.47 -10.61
C GLY A 376 -12.32 -22.65 -9.13
N PHE A 377 -12.02 -21.58 -8.42
CA PHE A 377 -11.77 -21.55 -6.98
C PHE A 377 -12.80 -20.63 -6.33
N ALA A 378 -13.54 -21.15 -5.35
CA ALA A 378 -14.53 -20.40 -4.58
C ALA A 378 -14.16 -20.43 -3.09
N LEU A 379 -13.52 -19.37 -2.63
CA LEU A 379 -13.04 -19.18 -1.26
C LEU A 379 -14.06 -18.38 -0.44
N ASP A 380 -14.60 -18.99 0.60
CA ASP A 380 -15.48 -18.35 1.59
C ASP A 380 -14.68 -18.14 2.88
N MET A 381 -14.19 -16.92 3.09
CA MET A 381 -13.42 -16.53 4.28
C MET A 381 -14.30 -16.41 5.51
N ASP A 382 -15.60 -16.14 5.34
CA ASP A 382 -16.55 -16.02 6.45
C ASP A 382 -16.91 -17.40 7.03
N ALA A 383 -17.01 -18.41 6.16
CA ALA A 383 -17.27 -19.81 6.55
C ALA A 383 -15.99 -20.63 6.74
N GLY A 384 -14.82 -20.11 6.34
CA GLY A 384 -13.54 -20.82 6.39
C GLY A 384 -13.47 -22.03 5.44
N THR A 385 -13.99 -21.88 4.21
CA THR A 385 -14.08 -23.00 3.26
C THR A 385 -13.59 -22.63 1.86
N LEU A 386 -13.08 -23.63 1.13
CA LEU A 386 -12.72 -23.53 -0.28
C LEU A 386 -13.34 -24.67 -1.08
N ASN A 387 -14.04 -24.34 -2.14
CA ASN A 387 -14.51 -25.30 -3.14
C ASN A 387 -13.72 -25.12 -4.44
N ILE A 388 -13.36 -26.24 -5.06
CA ILE A 388 -12.67 -26.26 -6.35
C ILE A 388 -13.61 -26.86 -7.43
N TYR A 389 -13.54 -26.29 -8.61
CA TYR A 389 -14.32 -26.68 -9.78
C TYR A 389 -13.37 -27.04 -10.92
N LYS A 390 -13.73 -28.03 -11.70
CA LYS A 390 -13.09 -28.34 -12.97
C LYS A 390 -14.15 -28.25 -14.08
N ASN A 391 -13.87 -27.38 -15.06
CA ASN A 391 -14.77 -27.14 -16.19
C ASN A 391 -16.23 -26.84 -15.75
N GLY A 392 -16.38 -26.03 -14.71
CA GLY A 392 -17.65 -25.61 -14.15
C GLY A 392 -18.34 -26.63 -13.22
N SER A 393 -17.78 -27.82 -13.04
CA SER A 393 -18.31 -28.85 -12.15
C SER A 393 -17.45 -28.97 -10.89
N SER A 394 -18.07 -29.15 -9.73
CA SER A 394 -17.34 -29.33 -8.47
C SER A 394 -16.44 -30.58 -8.54
N THR A 395 -15.22 -30.46 -8.07
CA THR A 395 -14.26 -31.57 -7.94
C THR A 395 -13.71 -31.64 -6.52
N GLY A 396 -13.55 -32.88 -6.02
CA GLY A 396 -13.15 -33.12 -4.64
C GLY A 396 -14.20 -32.74 -3.60
N SER A 397 -13.87 -32.93 -2.34
CA SER A 397 -14.72 -32.50 -1.23
C SER A 397 -14.40 -31.05 -0.83
N GLN A 398 -15.37 -30.36 -0.20
CA GLN A 398 -15.14 -29.04 0.34
C GLN A 398 -13.94 -29.06 1.33
N ILE A 399 -13.00 -28.15 1.12
CA ILE A 399 -11.90 -27.88 2.06
C ILE A 399 -12.44 -27.01 3.19
N THR A 400 -12.09 -27.33 4.42
CA THR A 400 -12.52 -26.62 5.64
C THR A 400 -11.32 -26.28 6.53
N GLY A 401 -11.50 -25.45 7.54
CA GLY A 401 -10.44 -25.07 8.49
C GLY A 401 -9.60 -23.89 8.04
N ILE A 402 -10.02 -23.17 7.01
CA ILE A 402 -9.43 -21.90 6.59
C ILE A 402 -9.91 -20.84 7.57
N SER A 403 -9.02 -20.19 8.32
CA SER A 403 -9.41 -19.28 9.37
C SER A 403 -9.00 -17.85 9.06
N ALA A 404 -9.95 -16.93 9.15
CA ALA A 404 -9.72 -15.49 9.11
C ALA A 404 -9.17 -14.95 10.44
N VAL A 405 -9.22 -15.72 11.53
CA VAL A 405 -8.80 -15.29 12.85
C VAL A 405 -7.32 -15.57 13.04
N HIS A 406 -6.60 -14.54 13.45
CA HIS A 406 -5.23 -14.67 13.92
C HIS A 406 -5.18 -15.62 15.12
N SER A 407 -4.55 -16.77 14.96
CA SER A 407 -4.40 -17.75 16.03
C SER A 407 -2.94 -18.01 16.31
N PRO A 408 -2.51 -18.10 17.57
CA PRO A 408 -1.14 -18.43 17.94
C PRO A 408 -0.65 -19.80 17.39
N SER A 409 -1.56 -20.68 16.99
CA SER A 409 -1.26 -22.05 16.57
C SER A 409 -1.66 -22.39 15.12
N GLY A 410 -1.92 -21.37 14.25
CA GLY A 410 -2.39 -21.68 12.89
C GLY A 410 -2.57 -20.43 12.01
N SER A 411 -3.61 -20.38 11.25
CA SER A 411 -3.94 -19.43 10.22
C SER A 411 -3.66 -17.95 10.55
N ARG A 412 -3.15 -17.20 9.61
CA ARG A 412 -2.69 -15.79 9.73
C ARG A 412 -3.71 -14.77 9.24
N GLY A 413 -4.97 -15.11 9.19
CA GLY A 413 -6.08 -14.17 9.00
C GLY A 413 -6.29 -13.64 7.59
N SER A 414 -5.36 -13.80 6.66
CA SER A 414 -5.49 -13.32 5.28
C SER A 414 -4.81 -14.24 4.28
N TYR A 415 -5.48 -14.48 3.15
CA TYR A 415 -5.05 -15.41 2.12
C TYR A 415 -4.89 -14.74 0.76
N GLN A 416 -4.01 -15.31 -0.05
CA GLN A 416 -3.82 -15.00 -1.45
C GLN A 416 -4.10 -16.24 -2.31
N ALA A 417 -4.61 -16.02 -3.53
CA ALA A 417 -4.58 -17.05 -4.56
C ALA A 417 -3.11 -17.35 -4.91
N CYS A 418 -2.79 -18.62 -5.05
CA CYS A 418 -1.43 -19.10 -5.31
C CYS A 418 -1.38 -19.99 -6.53
N PHE A 419 -0.43 -19.72 -7.42
CA PHE A 419 -0.21 -20.42 -8.68
C PHE A 419 1.22 -20.92 -8.68
N CYS A 420 1.41 -22.22 -8.91
CA CYS A 420 2.72 -22.84 -8.79
C CYS A 420 2.97 -23.82 -9.93
N PRO A 421 3.45 -23.33 -11.08
CA PRO A 421 3.91 -24.21 -12.16
C PRO A 421 5.23 -24.90 -11.78
N TYR A 422 5.49 -26.06 -12.37
CA TYR A 422 6.71 -26.86 -12.19
C TYR A 422 7.13 -27.51 -13.50
N GLY A 423 8.40 -27.39 -13.84
CA GLY A 423 8.95 -27.92 -15.07
C GLY A 423 8.89 -26.94 -16.23
N SER A 424 9.77 -27.11 -17.21
CA SER A 424 9.76 -26.28 -18.40
C SER A 424 8.44 -26.41 -19.15
N ASN A 425 7.90 -25.29 -19.64
CA ASN A 425 6.62 -25.21 -20.35
C ASN A 425 5.42 -25.63 -19.47
N SER A 426 5.39 -25.23 -18.22
CA SER A 426 4.21 -25.30 -17.37
C SER A 426 3.55 -23.91 -17.31
N GLU A 427 2.41 -23.78 -17.94
CA GLU A 427 1.81 -22.49 -18.27
C GLU A 427 0.35 -22.42 -17.84
N ALA A 428 -0.05 -21.31 -17.22
CA ALA A 428 -1.42 -21.08 -16.80
C ALA A 428 -1.82 -19.61 -16.92
N ILE A 429 -3.10 -19.36 -17.21
CA ILE A 429 -3.67 -18.01 -17.30
C ILE A 429 -4.76 -17.85 -16.26
N VAL A 430 -4.68 -16.78 -15.48
CA VAL A 430 -5.60 -16.50 -14.38
C VAL A 430 -6.61 -15.43 -14.79
N ASN A 431 -7.86 -15.63 -14.41
CA ASN A 431 -8.92 -14.65 -14.53
C ASN A 431 -9.52 -14.35 -13.15
N PHE A 432 -9.28 -13.16 -12.63
CA PHE A 432 -9.90 -12.67 -11.38
C PHE A 432 -11.24 -11.96 -11.62
N GLY A 433 -11.71 -11.97 -12.88
CA GLY A 433 -12.90 -11.32 -13.37
C GLY A 433 -12.65 -10.26 -14.46
N GLN A 434 -11.41 -9.94 -14.83
CA GLN A 434 -11.12 -8.92 -15.82
C GLN A 434 -11.05 -9.45 -17.25
N ASP A 435 -10.79 -10.75 -17.47
CA ASP A 435 -10.58 -11.32 -18.80
C ASP A 435 -11.08 -12.79 -18.89
N GLY A 436 -12.34 -13.00 -19.27
CA GLY A 436 -12.91 -14.35 -19.50
C GLY A 436 -12.51 -14.99 -20.82
N THR A 437 -11.61 -14.33 -21.59
CA THR A 437 -11.05 -14.93 -22.80
C THR A 437 -9.76 -15.70 -22.50
N PHE A 438 -9.17 -15.52 -21.31
CA PHE A 438 -7.86 -16.04 -20.99
C PHE A 438 -6.83 -15.65 -22.07
N ALA A 439 -6.66 -14.35 -22.27
CA ALA A 439 -5.76 -13.77 -23.29
C ALA A 439 -6.01 -14.33 -24.70
N GLY A 440 -7.28 -14.56 -25.09
CA GLY A 440 -7.67 -15.04 -26.42
C GLY A 440 -7.76 -16.55 -26.58
N HIS A 441 -7.36 -17.36 -25.59
CA HIS A 441 -7.42 -18.82 -25.68
C HIS A 441 -8.85 -19.38 -25.67
N LYS A 442 -9.81 -18.60 -25.19
CA LYS A 442 -11.24 -18.96 -25.12
C LYS A 442 -12.12 -17.81 -25.62
N SER A 443 -13.30 -18.13 -26.07
CA SER A 443 -14.34 -17.14 -26.35
C SER A 443 -15.05 -16.75 -25.06
N SER A 444 -15.11 -15.45 -24.75
CA SER A 444 -15.76 -14.94 -23.54
C SER A 444 -17.22 -15.42 -23.42
N GLN A 445 -17.60 -15.87 -22.22
CA GLN A 445 -18.96 -16.22 -21.86
C GLN A 445 -19.65 -15.09 -21.08
N ASN A 446 -18.89 -14.06 -20.65
CA ASN A 446 -19.36 -12.86 -19.97
C ASN A 446 -20.23 -13.13 -18.72
N ASN A 447 -19.94 -14.23 -17.98
CA ASN A 447 -20.57 -14.48 -16.71
C ASN A 447 -20.09 -13.46 -15.68
N LYS A 448 -20.99 -13.02 -14.82
CA LYS A 448 -20.73 -11.99 -13.82
C LYS A 448 -20.94 -12.53 -12.41
N ASP A 449 -20.35 -11.87 -11.47
CA ASP A 449 -20.55 -12.15 -10.06
C ASP A 449 -21.92 -11.64 -9.55
N ILE A 450 -22.18 -11.82 -8.24
CA ILE A 450 -23.44 -11.38 -7.61
C ILE A 450 -23.67 -9.87 -7.68
N ASN A 451 -22.62 -9.06 -7.85
CA ASN A 451 -22.69 -7.61 -7.99
C ASN A 451 -22.75 -7.14 -9.45
N GLY A 452 -22.83 -8.08 -10.40
CA GLY A 452 -22.84 -7.77 -11.83
C GLY A 452 -21.46 -7.38 -12.38
N ILE A 453 -20.39 -7.68 -11.65
CA ILE A 453 -19.01 -7.36 -12.00
C ILE A 453 -18.31 -8.58 -12.57
N GLY A 454 -17.38 -8.35 -13.47
CA GLY A 454 -16.50 -9.37 -14.01
C GLY A 454 -16.93 -9.90 -15.37
N ASN A 455 -16.07 -10.73 -15.92
CA ASN A 455 -16.20 -11.48 -17.16
C ASN A 455 -15.56 -12.86 -16.92
N PHE A 456 -16.35 -13.80 -16.40
CA PHE A 456 -15.93 -15.17 -16.15
C PHE A 456 -16.37 -16.10 -17.27
N TYR A 457 -15.61 -17.20 -17.43
CA TYR A 457 -15.94 -18.22 -18.41
C TYR A 457 -17.09 -19.11 -17.92
N TYR A 458 -17.06 -19.55 -16.65
CA TYR A 458 -18.15 -20.29 -16.02
C TYR A 458 -19.00 -19.39 -15.13
N SER A 459 -20.20 -19.85 -14.81
CA SER A 459 -21.08 -19.15 -13.87
C SER A 459 -20.45 -19.11 -12.50
N VAL A 460 -20.35 -17.90 -11.95
CA VAL A 460 -19.84 -17.68 -10.59
C VAL A 460 -20.79 -18.33 -9.57
N PRO A 461 -20.30 -19.12 -8.59
CA PRO A 461 -21.15 -19.68 -7.55
C PRO A 461 -21.91 -18.58 -6.80
N THR A 462 -23.14 -18.88 -6.37
CA THR A 462 -24.04 -17.91 -5.74
C THR A 462 -23.40 -17.27 -4.50
N GLY A 463 -23.37 -15.93 -4.48
CA GLY A 463 -22.82 -15.14 -3.37
C GLY A 463 -21.33 -14.85 -3.46
N PHE A 464 -20.62 -15.44 -4.43
CA PHE A 464 -19.20 -15.18 -4.63
C PHE A 464 -18.97 -13.97 -5.55
N LYS A 465 -17.80 -13.35 -5.43
CA LYS A 465 -17.45 -12.08 -6.05
C LYS A 465 -16.12 -12.17 -6.81
N ALA A 466 -15.97 -11.36 -7.85
CA ALA A 466 -14.69 -11.09 -8.50
C ALA A 466 -13.71 -10.44 -7.54
N ILE A 467 -12.42 -10.72 -7.68
CA ILE A 467 -11.37 -10.11 -6.85
C ILE A 467 -10.97 -8.76 -7.49
N CYS A 468 -11.68 -7.71 -7.10
CA CYS A 468 -11.47 -6.34 -7.60
C CYS A 468 -11.88 -5.29 -6.56
N ALA A 469 -11.37 -4.08 -6.69
CA ALA A 469 -11.59 -2.99 -5.75
C ALA A 469 -13.07 -2.74 -5.44
N ALA A 470 -13.96 -2.80 -6.44
CA ALA A 470 -15.40 -2.57 -6.26
C ALA A 470 -16.08 -3.60 -5.34
N ASN A 471 -15.49 -4.78 -5.16
CA ASN A 471 -16.01 -5.88 -4.36
C ASN A 471 -15.41 -5.97 -2.95
N PHE A 472 -14.29 -5.32 -2.69
CA PHE A 472 -13.68 -5.23 -1.36
C PHE A 472 -14.38 -4.19 -0.46
N ARG A 473 -15.66 -3.94 -0.69
CA ARG A 473 -16.45 -3.06 0.16
C ARG A 473 -16.75 -3.76 1.47
N GLY A 474 -16.21 -3.25 2.55
CA GLY A 474 -16.53 -3.78 3.88
C GLY A 474 -17.90 -3.32 4.36
N ASP A 475 -18.58 -4.22 5.06
CA ASP A 475 -19.82 -3.93 5.78
C ASP A 475 -19.58 -3.30 7.18
N SER A 476 -18.30 -3.11 7.55
CA SER A 476 -17.85 -2.62 8.87
C SER A 476 -17.39 -1.16 8.81
N ALA A 477 -17.34 -0.51 9.96
CA ALA A 477 -16.85 0.86 10.09
C ALA A 477 -15.40 1.00 9.64
N TYR A 478 -15.19 1.45 8.40
CA TYR A 478 -13.89 1.76 7.84
C TYR A 478 -13.51 3.20 8.12
N ILE A 479 -12.24 3.42 8.45
CA ILE A 479 -11.67 4.75 8.42
C ILE A 479 -11.52 5.17 6.96
N ILE A 480 -12.38 6.07 6.51
CA ILE A 480 -12.42 6.52 5.11
C ILE A 480 -11.21 7.41 4.78
N ASN A 481 -10.75 8.20 5.75
CA ASN A 481 -9.60 9.09 5.58
C ASN A 481 -8.64 8.92 6.75
N PRO A 482 -7.57 8.13 6.58
CA PRO A 482 -6.57 7.89 7.62
C PRO A 482 -5.97 9.18 8.20
N LYS A 483 -5.74 10.20 7.38
CA LYS A 483 -5.15 11.48 7.79
C LYS A 483 -6.02 12.32 8.74
N LYS A 484 -7.23 11.87 9.05
CA LYS A 484 -8.06 12.43 10.13
C LYS A 484 -7.88 11.76 11.48
N HIS A 485 -7.12 10.66 11.53
CA HIS A 485 -6.85 9.90 12.76
C HIS A 485 -5.37 9.76 13.06
N PHE A 486 -4.55 9.74 12.02
CA PHE A 486 -3.10 9.70 12.10
C PHE A 486 -2.48 10.51 10.97
N ASP A 487 -1.49 11.34 11.26
CA ASP A 487 -0.71 12.02 10.22
C ASP A 487 0.73 12.23 10.68
N VAL A 488 1.61 12.42 9.70
CA VAL A 488 3.02 12.72 9.89
C VAL A 488 3.32 14.08 9.30
N VAL A 489 3.87 14.99 10.09
CA VAL A 489 4.18 16.34 9.66
C VAL A 489 5.63 16.70 9.90
N THR A 490 6.18 17.53 9.01
CA THR A 490 7.54 18.05 9.12
C THR A 490 7.54 19.57 9.11
N TRP A 491 8.50 20.18 9.80
CA TRP A 491 8.69 21.62 9.77
C TRP A 491 10.15 22.01 9.99
N THR A 492 10.48 23.25 9.59
CA THR A 492 11.73 23.91 9.98
C THR A 492 11.44 24.82 11.18
N GLY A 493 12.19 24.69 12.24
CA GLY A 493 12.07 25.50 13.44
C GLY A 493 12.38 26.99 13.17
N ASN A 494 11.71 27.88 13.89
CA ASN A 494 11.88 29.32 13.80
C ASN A 494 11.94 30.03 15.16
N ASN A 495 11.86 29.25 16.25
CA ASN A 495 11.87 29.71 17.64
C ASN A 495 10.78 30.74 17.98
N THR A 496 9.66 30.70 17.27
CA THR A 496 8.52 31.60 17.49
C THR A 496 7.47 30.91 18.34
N ALA A 497 7.11 31.53 19.46
CA ALA A 497 6.03 31.04 20.33
C ALA A 497 4.65 31.22 19.68
N GLY A 498 3.72 30.31 20.02
CA GLY A 498 2.36 30.31 19.49
C GLY A 498 2.26 29.84 18.04
N ARG A 499 3.23 29.10 17.55
CA ARG A 499 3.26 28.63 16.17
C ARG A 499 2.37 27.41 15.97
N LEU A 500 1.36 27.50 15.12
CA LEU A 500 0.52 26.36 14.72
C LEU A 500 1.29 25.44 13.76
N ILE A 501 1.33 24.14 14.08
CA ILE A 501 1.68 23.06 13.15
C ILE A 501 0.36 22.41 12.70
N PRO A 502 -0.03 22.56 11.42
CA PRO A 502 -1.35 22.17 10.97
C PRO A 502 -1.48 20.65 10.80
N LEU A 503 -2.63 20.10 11.19
CA LEU A 503 -3.09 18.72 10.96
C LEU A 503 -4.55 18.74 10.51
N GLY A 504 -5.04 17.63 9.96
CA GLY A 504 -6.46 17.46 9.63
C GLY A 504 -7.36 17.19 10.85
N PHE A 505 -6.81 17.21 12.07
CA PHE A 505 -7.50 16.89 13.32
C PHE A 505 -6.78 17.53 14.53
N LYS A 506 -7.42 17.51 15.70
CA LYS A 506 -6.80 17.80 17.00
C LYS A 506 -6.09 16.51 17.47
N PRO A 507 -4.77 16.50 17.69
CA PRO A 507 -4.06 15.33 18.18
C PRO A 507 -4.28 15.15 19.68
N ASP A 508 -4.19 13.88 20.14
CA ASP A 508 -4.16 13.51 21.55
C ASP A 508 -2.82 12.90 21.96
N PHE A 509 -2.04 12.41 21.01
CA PHE A 509 -0.68 11.95 21.21
C PHE A 509 0.21 12.47 20.10
N VAL A 510 1.32 13.11 20.47
CA VAL A 510 2.31 13.69 19.56
C VAL A 510 3.70 13.22 19.94
N TRP A 511 4.38 12.59 18.99
CA TRP A 511 5.74 12.11 19.13
C TRP A 511 6.66 12.94 18.24
N VAL A 512 7.52 13.79 18.82
CA VAL A 512 8.40 14.72 18.08
C VAL A 512 9.83 14.24 18.09
N LYS A 513 10.54 14.47 16.98
CA LYS A 513 11.99 14.28 16.87
C LYS A 513 12.64 15.38 16.04
N CYS A 514 13.73 15.95 16.56
CA CYS A 514 14.65 16.75 15.77
C CYS A 514 15.40 15.85 14.78
N ARG A 515 15.37 16.18 13.48
CA ARG A 515 15.99 15.39 12.41
C ARG A 515 17.46 15.71 12.22
N THR A 516 17.82 16.99 12.36
CA THR A 516 19.13 17.56 12.01
C THR A 516 20.12 17.65 13.17
N ALA A 517 19.67 17.42 14.41
CA ALA A 517 20.51 17.42 15.59
C ALA A 517 20.19 16.25 16.53
N GLY A 518 21.19 15.76 17.27
CA GLY A 518 21.07 14.65 18.22
C GLY A 518 20.38 15.12 19.50
N HIS A 519 19.06 15.05 19.54
CA HIS A 519 18.23 15.35 20.70
C HIS A 519 17.26 14.22 20.95
N ASP A 520 16.89 14.05 22.22
CA ASP A 520 15.90 13.06 22.64
C ASP A 520 14.58 13.20 21.87
N HIS A 521 13.91 12.10 21.67
CA HIS A 521 12.51 12.07 21.27
C HIS A 521 11.65 12.69 22.36
N GLN A 522 10.55 13.32 21.99
CA GLN A 522 9.61 13.94 22.93
C GLN A 522 8.21 13.39 22.68
N LEU A 523 7.64 12.70 23.68
CA LEU A 523 6.33 12.09 23.66
C LEU A 523 5.41 12.82 24.63
N THR A 524 4.41 13.49 24.09
CA THR A 524 3.41 14.26 24.86
C THR A 524 2.01 13.80 24.49
N ASP A 525 1.06 13.87 25.44
CA ASP A 525 -0.33 13.49 25.19
C ASP A 525 -1.34 14.37 25.96
N SER A 526 -2.60 14.31 25.53
CA SER A 526 -3.68 15.13 26.07
C SER A 526 -4.13 14.72 27.50
N VAL A 527 -3.82 13.48 27.93
CA VAL A 527 -4.21 12.95 29.25
C VAL A 527 -3.26 13.43 30.35
N ARG A 528 -1.94 13.43 30.06
CA ARG A 528 -0.93 13.95 30.99
C ARG A 528 -0.81 15.47 30.93
N GLY A 529 -1.15 16.07 29.80
CA GLY A 529 -0.97 17.49 29.47
C GLY A 529 0.17 17.69 28.48
N SER A 530 0.02 18.66 27.60
CA SER A 530 0.94 18.92 26.46
C SER A 530 2.33 19.35 26.93
N SER A 531 2.46 19.97 28.10
CA SER A 531 3.78 20.35 28.67
C SER A 531 4.57 19.18 29.25
N LYS A 532 3.94 17.97 29.40
CA LYS A 532 4.55 16.81 30.04
C LYS A 532 5.15 15.86 29.02
N ALA A 533 6.48 15.84 28.93
CA ALA A 533 7.20 15.07 27.95
C ALA A 533 7.89 13.84 28.58
N LEU A 534 7.80 12.72 27.90
CA LEU A 534 8.59 11.51 28.11
C LEU A 534 9.53 11.30 26.93
N ARG A 535 10.66 10.61 27.16
CA ARG A 535 11.67 10.35 26.12
C ARG A 535 11.70 8.88 25.75
N SER A 536 11.39 8.53 24.50
CA SER A 536 11.36 7.12 24.08
C SER A 536 12.73 6.43 24.13
N ASN A 537 13.81 7.19 24.02
CA ASN A 537 15.18 6.70 24.01
C ASN A 537 15.86 6.70 25.39
N ALA A 538 15.12 6.88 26.48
CA ALA A 538 15.70 6.98 27.80
C ALA A 538 14.80 6.43 28.92
N GLN A 539 15.42 5.98 30.00
CA GLN A 539 14.78 5.60 31.27
C GLN A 539 14.46 6.81 32.16
N ALA A 540 14.38 8.00 31.61
CA ALA A 540 14.22 9.24 32.34
C ALA A 540 12.82 9.43 32.90
N ASP A 541 12.75 10.25 33.96
CA ASP A 541 11.51 10.76 34.54
C ASP A 541 10.78 11.65 33.51
N GLU A 542 9.47 11.77 33.70
CA GLU A 542 8.64 12.74 32.97
C GLU A 542 9.16 14.16 33.25
N GLU A 543 9.39 14.92 32.20
CA GLU A 543 9.71 16.35 32.29
C GLU A 543 8.42 17.17 32.18
N ASP A 544 8.24 18.09 33.13
CA ASP A 544 7.20 19.11 33.04
C ASP A 544 7.82 20.45 32.61
N TRP A 545 7.62 20.83 31.36
CA TRP A 545 8.22 22.01 30.74
C TRP A 545 7.72 23.32 31.38
N ASP A 546 6.48 23.36 31.88
CA ASP A 546 5.94 24.51 32.60
C ASP A 546 6.72 24.74 33.92
N VAL A 547 7.07 23.66 34.60
CA VAL A 547 7.87 23.70 35.83
C VAL A 547 9.33 24.03 35.51
N LEU A 548 9.92 23.38 34.52
CA LEU A 548 11.34 23.57 34.16
C LEU A 548 11.63 25.01 33.71
N TYR A 549 10.68 25.69 33.10
CA TYR A 549 10.84 27.05 32.56
C TYR A 549 10.01 28.10 33.31
N SER A 550 9.60 27.81 34.56
CA SER A 550 8.91 28.75 35.46
C SER A 550 7.62 29.38 34.90
N GLY A 551 6.79 28.59 34.22
CA GLY A 551 5.52 29.03 33.64
C GLY A 551 5.67 29.86 32.36
N ASN A 552 6.86 29.95 31.77
CA ASN A 552 7.04 30.46 30.44
C ASN A 552 6.71 29.34 29.44
N ASN A 553 5.74 29.58 28.58
CA ASN A 553 5.34 28.64 27.54
C ASN A 553 6.56 28.26 26.69
N LYS A 554 7.02 27.04 26.82
CA LYS A 554 8.19 26.49 26.12
C LYS A 554 7.87 25.09 25.60
N GLY A 555 8.42 24.75 24.46
CA GLY A 555 8.31 23.43 23.84
C GLY A 555 6.96 23.13 23.20
N MET A 556 6.24 22.12 23.69
CA MET A 556 4.88 21.81 23.21
C MET A 556 3.89 22.71 23.93
N GLY A 557 3.15 23.52 23.16
CA GLY A 557 2.00 24.27 23.65
C GLY A 557 0.73 23.42 23.69
N ASP A 558 -0.39 24.01 23.27
CA ASP A 558 -1.69 23.35 23.31
C ASP A 558 -1.98 22.47 22.09
N TYR A 559 -2.78 21.42 22.29
CA TYR A 559 -3.47 20.70 21.23
C TYR A 559 -4.76 21.46 20.87
N VAL A 560 -4.89 21.82 19.59
CA VAL A 560 -6.00 22.64 19.09
C VAL A 560 -6.68 21.97 17.91
N ASP A 561 -7.89 22.39 17.61
CA ASP A 561 -8.54 21.96 16.38
C ASP A 561 -7.69 22.34 15.16
N GLY A 562 -7.39 21.37 14.34
CA GLY A 562 -6.54 21.55 13.17
C GLY A 562 -5.04 21.49 13.43
N GLY A 563 -4.58 21.01 14.61
CA GLY A 563 -3.17 20.76 14.87
C GLY A 563 -2.71 20.93 16.31
N PHE A 564 -1.46 21.37 16.48
CA PHE A 564 -0.87 21.66 17.79
C PHE A 564 -0.02 22.93 17.73
N ILE A 565 0.13 23.56 18.86
CA ILE A 565 0.91 24.81 19.00
C ILE A 565 2.31 24.46 19.48
N LEU A 566 3.31 25.07 18.89
CA LEU A 566 4.67 25.09 19.39
C LEU A 566 4.98 26.46 20.00
N ASP A 567 5.65 26.42 21.12
CA ASP A 567 6.17 27.60 21.77
C ASP A 567 7.67 27.78 21.51
N ASP A 568 8.25 28.84 22.06
CA ASP A 568 9.69 29.07 22.04
C ASP A 568 10.42 27.89 22.72
N ASP A 569 11.45 27.37 22.07
CA ASP A 569 12.19 26.17 22.54
C ASP A 569 13.32 26.51 23.51
N GLY A 570 13.54 27.79 23.83
CA GLY A 570 14.61 28.23 24.75
C GLY A 570 16.00 27.78 24.37
N ASN A 571 16.27 27.51 23.09
CA ASN A 571 17.49 26.94 22.51
C ASN A 571 17.78 25.47 22.89
N ASN A 572 16.78 24.72 23.34
CA ASN A 572 16.93 23.28 23.63
C ASN A 572 16.89 22.38 22.38
N ALA A 573 16.49 22.93 21.26
CA ALA A 573 16.41 22.29 19.93
C ALA A 573 15.55 21.01 19.88
N ARG A 574 14.59 20.82 20.81
CA ARG A 574 13.74 19.62 20.87
C ARG A 574 12.45 19.74 20.05
N TYR A 575 11.95 21.00 19.85
CA TYR A 575 10.66 21.26 19.18
C TYR A 575 10.71 22.30 18.05
N ASN A 576 11.37 23.47 18.24
CA ASN A 576 11.20 24.62 17.35
C ASN A 576 12.44 25.50 17.16
N ASN A 577 13.66 25.01 17.43
CA ASN A 577 14.88 25.83 17.31
C ASN A 577 15.12 26.25 15.86
N THR A 578 15.47 27.52 15.66
CA THR A 578 15.69 28.14 14.36
C THR A 578 16.66 27.35 13.49
N GLY A 579 16.23 27.02 12.27
CA GLY A 579 17.05 26.34 11.26
C GLY A 579 17.14 24.81 11.43
N GLN A 580 16.72 24.24 12.57
CA GLN A 580 16.62 22.79 12.74
C GLN A 580 15.36 22.27 12.05
N THR A 581 15.39 21.02 11.58
CA THR A 581 14.21 20.38 10.99
C THR A 581 13.66 19.30 11.91
N TYR A 582 12.36 19.15 11.90
CA TYR A 582 11.62 18.29 12.80
C TYR A 582 10.64 17.39 12.06
N VAL A 583 10.23 16.33 12.72
CA VAL A 583 9.10 15.47 12.33
C VAL A 583 8.24 15.20 13.56
N ALA A 584 6.94 15.10 13.38
CA ALA A 584 6.02 14.58 14.38
C ALA A 584 5.10 13.53 13.79
N TRP A 585 4.90 12.45 14.54
CA TRP A 585 3.87 11.44 14.32
C TRP A 585 2.75 11.72 15.31
N CYS A 586 1.52 11.89 14.79
CA CYS A 586 0.40 12.44 15.54
C CYS A 586 -0.81 11.50 15.47
N TRP A 587 -1.37 11.12 16.62
CA TRP A 587 -2.57 10.29 16.73
C TRP A 587 -3.70 11.05 17.36
N LYS A 588 -4.93 10.84 16.84
CA LYS A 588 -6.16 11.34 17.39
C LYS A 588 -6.71 10.30 18.39
N GLY A 589 -6.88 10.71 19.63
CA GLY A 589 -7.60 9.97 20.65
C GLY A 589 -9.07 10.40 20.79
N GLY A 590 -9.61 10.40 21.99
CA GLY A 590 -10.98 10.79 22.31
C GLY A 590 -11.17 12.26 22.67
N GLY A 591 -10.11 13.07 22.58
CA GLY A 591 -10.14 14.49 22.96
C GLY A 591 -9.69 14.74 24.41
N ASN A 592 -9.85 15.98 24.87
CA ASN A 592 -9.40 16.44 26.20
C ASN A 592 -10.41 17.40 26.87
N SER A 593 -11.69 17.21 26.61
CA SER A 593 -12.75 18.05 27.19
C SER A 593 -13.00 17.77 28.69
N ASN A 594 -12.52 16.62 29.19
CA ASN A 594 -12.58 16.23 30.62
C ASN A 594 -11.42 15.25 30.92
N THR A 595 -11.38 14.73 32.15
CA THR A 595 -10.40 13.74 32.63
C THR A 595 -10.46 12.44 31.80
N PHE A 596 -11.65 12.00 31.42
CA PHE A 596 -11.91 10.84 30.57
C PHE A 596 -12.64 11.29 29.32
N ASN A 597 -12.17 10.86 28.16
CA ASN A 597 -12.74 11.27 26.87
C ASN A 597 -12.84 10.05 25.96
N ILE A 598 -14.02 9.83 25.39
CA ILE A 598 -14.29 8.77 24.42
C ILE A 598 -14.97 9.41 23.20
N ASP A 599 -14.34 9.33 22.03
CA ASP A 599 -14.87 9.81 20.75
C ASP A 599 -15.39 11.25 20.80
N GLY A 600 -14.67 12.14 21.49
CA GLY A 600 -15.01 13.55 21.63
C GLY A 600 -15.94 13.86 22.81
N THR A 601 -16.45 12.84 23.51
CA THR A 601 -17.32 13.04 24.69
C THR A 601 -16.49 12.97 25.98
N GLY A 602 -16.61 13.99 26.84
CA GLY A 602 -15.90 14.08 28.11
C GLY A 602 -16.68 13.54 29.27
N TYR A 603 -16.02 12.82 30.20
CA TYR A 603 -16.59 12.24 31.43
C TYR A 603 -15.73 12.60 32.62
N GLY A 604 -16.36 12.73 33.82
CA GLY A 604 -15.70 13.11 35.05
C GLY A 604 -15.07 11.97 35.81
N THR A 605 -15.47 10.71 35.59
CA THR A 605 -14.97 9.51 36.24
C THR A 605 -14.79 8.35 35.30
N ALA A 606 -13.93 7.37 35.67
CA ALA A 606 -13.74 6.15 34.89
C ALA A 606 -15.06 5.39 34.71
N SER A 607 -15.85 5.25 35.77
CA SER A 607 -17.15 4.56 35.74
C SER A 607 -18.16 5.25 34.81
N ALA A 608 -18.21 6.58 34.77
CA ALA A 608 -19.07 7.30 33.84
C ALA A 608 -18.64 7.12 32.38
N ALA A 609 -17.36 6.89 32.16
CA ALA A 609 -16.77 6.58 30.85
C ALA A 609 -16.86 5.09 30.48
N GLY A 610 -17.32 4.20 31.39
CA GLY A 610 -17.32 2.75 31.21
C GLY A 610 -15.91 2.14 31.17
N LEU A 611 -14.99 2.68 31.98
CA LEU A 611 -13.58 2.26 32.05
C LEU A 611 -13.22 1.75 33.47
N ASP A 612 -14.22 1.21 34.21
CA ASP A 612 -14.05 0.66 35.55
C ASP A 612 -14.20 -0.87 35.64
N GLY A 613 -14.10 -1.56 34.50
CA GLY A 613 -14.18 -3.02 34.41
C GLY A 613 -12.87 -3.75 34.74
N GLY A 614 -11.77 -3.02 35.01
CA GLY A 614 -10.50 -3.56 35.47
C GLY A 614 -10.39 -3.67 36.99
N THR A 615 -9.27 -4.23 37.48
CA THR A 615 -8.92 -4.20 38.92
C THR A 615 -8.20 -2.91 39.29
N ILE A 616 -7.69 -2.16 38.34
CA ILE A 616 -7.16 -0.82 38.46
C ILE A 616 -7.99 0.09 37.56
N ASP A 617 -8.63 1.09 38.13
CA ASP A 617 -9.30 2.13 37.38
C ASP A 617 -8.27 3.11 36.79
N PRO A 618 -8.37 3.49 35.49
CA PRO A 618 -7.57 4.59 34.95
C PRO A 618 -7.80 5.89 35.75
N THR A 619 -6.77 6.69 35.90
CA THR A 619 -6.82 8.04 36.47
C THR A 619 -7.14 9.11 35.45
N GLY A 620 -7.08 8.80 34.17
CA GLY A 620 -7.45 9.62 33.04
C GLY A 620 -7.36 8.81 31.74
N ALA A 621 -8.14 9.19 30.74
CA ALA A 621 -8.19 8.49 29.45
C ALA A 621 -8.57 9.39 28.27
N SER A 622 -8.03 9.05 27.10
CA SER A 622 -8.46 9.57 25.80
C SER A 622 -8.54 8.41 24.81
N VAL A 623 -9.76 8.07 24.36
CA VAL A 623 -10.06 6.84 23.59
C VAL A 623 -10.74 7.18 22.28
N ASN A 624 -10.19 6.69 21.18
CA ASN A 624 -10.78 6.71 19.84
C ASN A 624 -11.18 5.29 19.46
N THR A 625 -12.48 4.99 19.55
CA THR A 625 -13.00 3.64 19.28
C THR A 625 -13.04 3.32 17.79
N GLU A 626 -13.04 4.32 16.91
CA GLU A 626 -12.96 4.12 15.44
C GLU A 626 -11.53 3.73 15.01
N ALA A 627 -10.52 4.48 15.44
CA ALA A 627 -9.12 4.24 15.12
C ALA A 627 -8.45 3.18 16.02
N LYS A 628 -9.18 2.67 17.01
CA LYS A 628 -8.69 1.69 18.00
C LYS A 628 -7.39 2.14 18.67
N PHE A 629 -7.40 3.40 19.14
CA PHE A 629 -6.27 3.99 19.85
C PHE A 629 -6.72 4.60 21.17
N SER A 630 -5.98 4.33 22.26
CA SER A 630 -6.21 4.96 23.56
C SER A 630 -4.92 5.36 24.26
N VAL A 631 -5.01 6.43 25.02
CA VAL A 631 -4.03 6.88 26.02
C VAL A 631 -4.68 6.78 27.38
N LEU A 632 -4.02 6.11 28.32
CA LEU A 632 -4.52 5.88 29.68
C LEU A 632 -3.43 6.25 30.69
N THR A 633 -3.79 6.90 31.79
CA THR A 633 -2.93 7.01 32.97
C THR A 633 -3.52 6.17 34.09
N TYR A 634 -2.68 5.60 34.96
CA TYR A 634 -3.12 4.82 36.11
C TYR A 634 -2.10 4.85 37.25
N THR A 635 -2.53 4.44 38.42
CA THR A 635 -1.67 4.21 39.58
C THR A 635 -1.57 2.71 39.82
N GLY A 636 -0.36 2.18 39.84
CA GLY A 636 -0.10 0.77 40.09
C GLY A 636 -0.54 0.34 41.47
N ASN A 637 -0.99 -0.90 41.62
CA ASN A 637 -1.42 -1.48 42.90
C ASN A 637 -0.47 -2.56 43.42
N GLY A 638 0.56 -2.96 42.63
CA GLY A 638 1.54 -3.98 43.02
C GLY A 638 0.97 -5.38 43.15
N SER A 639 -0.18 -5.66 42.53
CA SER A 639 -0.83 -6.97 42.63
C SER A 639 -0.62 -7.76 41.34
N ASP A 640 -0.24 -9.02 41.52
CA ASP A 640 -0.23 -10.01 40.44
C ASP A 640 -1.66 -10.17 39.83
N GLY A 641 -1.75 -10.24 38.52
CA GLY A 641 -2.98 -10.37 37.75
C GLY A 641 -3.87 -9.10 37.74
N ALA A 642 -3.29 -7.94 37.97
CA ALA A 642 -4.04 -6.69 37.87
C ALA A 642 -4.44 -6.45 36.39
N THR A 643 -5.61 -5.83 36.21
CA THR A 643 -6.18 -5.55 34.90
C THR A 643 -6.60 -4.09 34.76
N ILE A 644 -6.44 -3.54 33.55
CA ILE A 644 -6.82 -2.16 33.22
C ILE A 644 -7.75 -2.18 32.00
N GLU A 645 -8.88 -1.50 32.08
CA GLU A 645 -9.78 -1.33 30.93
C GLU A 645 -9.24 -0.27 29.97
N HIS A 646 -9.12 -0.65 28.67
CA HIS A 646 -8.49 0.20 27.63
C HIS A 646 -9.49 0.94 26.74
N GLY A 647 -10.79 0.60 26.78
CA GLY A 647 -11.87 1.29 26.08
C GLY A 647 -11.94 1.10 24.56
N LEU A 648 -11.07 0.33 23.93
CA LEU A 648 -11.02 0.17 22.47
C LEU A 648 -12.23 -0.60 21.90
N GLY A 649 -12.88 -1.46 22.70
CA GLY A 649 -13.93 -2.37 22.23
C GLY A 649 -13.44 -3.45 21.26
N SER A 650 -12.13 -3.63 21.15
CA SER A 650 -11.44 -4.69 20.39
C SER A 650 -10.14 -5.05 21.10
N ILE A 651 -9.58 -6.21 20.82
CA ILE A 651 -8.32 -6.65 21.41
C ILE A 651 -7.19 -5.68 21.01
N PRO A 652 -6.45 -5.09 21.96
CA PRO A 652 -5.23 -4.36 21.65
C PRO A 652 -4.14 -5.35 21.23
N VAL A 653 -3.51 -5.07 20.13
CA VAL A 653 -2.46 -5.90 19.53
C VAL A 653 -1.06 -5.31 19.72
N PHE A 654 -1.03 -4.09 20.22
CA PHE A 654 0.16 -3.34 20.56
C PHE A 654 -0.13 -2.46 21.79
N VAL A 655 0.68 -2.63 22.85
CA VAL A 655 0.57 -1.85 24.09
C VAL A 655 1.95 -1.39 24.52
N ILE A 656 2.09 -0.10 24.82
CA ILE A 656 3.28 0.47 25.45
C ILE A 656 2.90 0.91 26.84
N VAL A 657 3.67 0.48 27.85
CA VAL A 657 3.56 0.94 29.23
C VAL A 657 4.84 1.68 29.63
N LYS A 658 4.69 2.85 30.24
CA LYS A 658 5.79 3.63 30.77
C LYS A 658 5.52 4.13 32.18
N LYS A 659 6.41 3.79 33.09
CA LYS A 659 6.46 4.42 34.43
C LYS A 659 6.91 5.87 34.27
N ARG A 660 6.16 6.81 34.84
CA ARG A 660 6.43 8.26 34.70
C ARG A 660 7.62 8.73 35.52
N THR A 661 8.14 7.87 36.40
CA THR A 661 9.34 8.11 37.22
C THR A 661 10.43 7.08 36.91
N GLY A 662 11.22 7.33 35.86
CA GLY A 662 12.28 6.43 35.42
C GLY A 662 11.78 5.17 34.71
N ASP A 663 12.63 4.11 34.71
CA ASP A 663 12.38 2.78 34.17
C ASP A 663 12.36 2.66 32.62
N ASN A 664 12.35 1.41 32.10
CA ASN A 664 12.25 1.13 30.67
C ASN A 664 10.84 1.33 30.12
N TRP A 665 10.72 1.39 28.83
CA TRP A 665 9.45 1.41 28.10
C TRP A 665 9.06 -0.01 27.72
N MET A 666 8.09 -0.58 28.37
CA MET A 666 7.64 -1.95 28.17
C MET A 666 6.66 -2.05 27.02
N VAL A 667 6.93 -2.94 26.09
CA VAL A 667 6.15 -3.10 24.87
C VAL A 667 5.63 -4.53 24.73
N TYR A 668 4.30 -4.68 24.68
CA TYR A 668 3.62 -5.87 24.20
C TYR A 668 3.36 -5.73 22.69
N HIS A 669 3.63 -6.77 21.91
CA HIS A 669 3.24 -6.86 20.51
C HIS A 669 2.77 -8.28 20.19
N GLN A 670 1.62 -8.41 19.51
CA GLN A 670 1.03 -9.72 19.20
C GLN A 670 1.95 -10.64 18.36
N GLY A 671 2.91 -10.09 17.63
CA GLY A 671 3.87 -10.83 16.82
C GLY A 671 5.09 -11.34 17.56
N ASN A 672 5.27 -11.00 18.86
CA ASN A 672 6.38 -11.51 19.66
C ASN A 672 6.37 -13.05 19.66
N ASN A 673 7.55 -13.65 19.70
CA ASN A 673 7.72 -15.10 19.68
C ASN A 673 6.92 -15.80 18.55
N ASN A 674 6.90 -15.21 17.35
CA ASN A 674 6.18 -15.76 16.20
C ASN A 674 4.67 -15.98 16.46
N PHE A 675 4.01 -15.06 17.16
CA PHE A 675 2.62 -15.18 17.61
C PHE A 675 2.34 -16.34 18.60
N SER A 676 3.38 -17.00 19.10
CA SER A 676 3.25 -18.11 20.06
C SER A 676 3.31 -17.59 21.48
N SER A 677 2.17 -17.46 22.15
CA SER A 677 2.04 -16.88 23.49
C SER A 677 2.81 -15.54 23.63
N PRO A 678 2.49 -14.54 22.79
CA PRO A 678 3.21 -13.26 22.79
C PRO A 678 3.12 -12.51 24.11
N GLU A 679 2.14 -12.81 24.95
CA GLU A 679 1.96 -12.29 26.31
C GLU A 679 3.06 -12.71 27.30
N ASN A 680 3.84 -13.74 26.96
CA ASN A 680 4.98 -14.21 27.75
C ASN A 680 6.29 -13.49 27.34
N TYR A 681 6.20 -12.52 26.43
CA TYR A 681 7.35 -11.82 25.88
C TYR A 681 7.09 -10.31 25.81
N TYR A 682 8.16 -9.53 25.93
CA TYR A 682 8.10 -8.10 25.75
C TYR A 682 9.32 -7.55 25.01
N LEU A 683 9.19 -6.34 24.49
CA LEU A 683 10.27 -5.55 23.92
C LEU A 683 10.47 -4.29 24.76
N GLU A 684 11.66 -3.68 24.67
CA GLU A 684 11.96 -2.40 25.30
C GLU A 684 12.18 -1.33 24.22
N LEU A 685 11.33 -0.29 24.19
CA LEU A 685 11.38 0.73 23.16
C LEU A 685 12.67 1.56 23.18
N ASN A 686 13.23 1.75 24.37
CA ASN A 686 14.47 2.48 24.58
C ASN A 686 15.75 1.63 24.40
N GLU A 687 15.62 0.33 24.12
CA GLU A 687 16.74 -0.59 24.03
C GLU A 687 16.82 -1.28 22.66
N ASN A 688 17.97 -1.86 22.39
CA ASN A 688 18.20 -2.61 21.16
C ASN A 688 18.04 -4.14 21.33
N SER A 689 17.72 -4.63 22.53
CA SER A 689 17.47 -6.04 22.83
C SER A 689 16.37 -6.61 21.93
N GLY A 690 16.44 -7.92 21.63
CA GLY A 690 15.33 -8.67 21.06
C GLY A 690 14.19 -8.84 22.07
N ASP A 691 13.20 -9.70 21.75
CA ASP A 691 12.16 -10.02 22.72
C ASP A 691 12.76 -10.73 23.96
N ILE A 692 12.21 -10.39 25.11
CA ILE A 692 12.62 -10.91 26.40
C ILE A 692 11.47 -11.75 26.94
N SER A 693 11.76 -13.01 27.28
CA SER A 693 10.80 -13.89 27.94
C SER A 693 10.67 -13.49 29.41
N ALA A 694 9.47 -13.12 29.83
CA ALA A 694 9.15 -12.87 31.22
C ALA A 694 7.68 -13.10 31.50
N ASP A 695 7.39 -13.81 32.54
CA ASP A 695 6.04 -14.08 33.05
C ASP A 695 5.51 -12.96 33.97
N THR A 696 6.35 -12.00 34.35
CA THR A 696 6.09 -11.00 35.36
C THR A 696 5.63 -9.62 34.85
N LEU A 697 5.45 -9.41 33.55
CA LEU A 697 5.04 -8.12 33.01
C LEU A 697 3.57 -8.07 32.62
N PHE A 698 3.12 -8.95 31.73
CA PHE A 698 1.76 -8.99 31.24
C PHE A 698 0.97 -10.19 31.79
N ASN A 699 1.44 -10.77 32.92
CA ASN A 699 0.81 -11.85 33.67
C ASN A 699 0.46 -13.08 32.81
N ASN A 700 1.32 -13.45 31.83
CA ASN A 700 1.08 -14.55 30.88
C ASN A 700 -0.36 -14.59 30.34
N THR A 701 -1.00 -13.43 30.23
CA THR A 701 -2.40 -13.32 29.88
C THR A 701 -2.57 -12.38 28.69
N ALA A 702 -3.02 -12.95 27.57
CA ALA A 702 -3.30 -12.18 26.38
C ALA A 702 -4.36 -11.10 26.64
N PRO A 703 -4.20 -9.89 26.06
CA PRO A 703 -5.22 -8.86 26.13
C PRO A 703 -6.57 -9.35 25.60
N THR A 704 -7.65 -8.85 26.19
CA THR A 704 -9.02 -9.10 25.74
C THR A 704 -9.59 -7.89 25.00
N SER A 705 -10.86 -7.93 24.59
CA SER A 705 -11.54 -6.76 24.01
C SER A 705 -11.85 -5.66 25.02
N SER A 706 -11.67 -5.93 26.31
CA SER A 706 -11.98 -5.00 27.41
C SER A 706 -10.73 -4.57 28.16
N VAL A 707 -9.88 -5.51 28.58
CA VAL A 707 -8.74 -5.26 29.48
C VAL A 707 -7.43 -5.84 28.95
N PHE A 708 -6.32 -5.24 29.35
CA PHE A 708 -5.00 -5.88 29.35
C PHE A 708 -4.56 -6.18 30.79
N SER A 709 -3.72 -7.20 30.94
CA SER A 709 -3.28 -7.70 32.24
C SER A 709 -1.89 -7.22 32.58
N LEU A 710 -1.60 -7.04 33.87
CA LEU A 710 -0.30 -6.68 34.44
C LEU A 710 0.01 -7.64 35.58
N ASP A 711 1.28 -7.91 35.77
CA ASP A 711 1.78 -8.58 36.98
C ASP A 711 2.29 -7.56 38.00
N ASP A 712 3.02 -7.99 39.02
CA ASP A 712 3.53 -7.14 40.10
C ASP A 712 4.86 -6.45 39.76
N ASP A 713 5.41 -6.59 38.55
CA ASP A 713 6.65 -5.97 38.14
C ASP A 713 6.61 -4.44 38.28
N SER A 714 7.69 -3.91 38.86
CA SER A 714 7.79 -2.49 39.19
C SER A 714 7.78 -1.56 37.98
N SER A 715 8.12 -2.05 36.80
CA SER A 715 8.17 -1.29 35.55
C SER A 715 6.77 -1.05 34.95
N VAL A 716 5.77 -1.85 35.35
CA VAL A 716 4.39 -1.75 34.86
C VAL A 716 3.36 -1.55 35.96
N ASN A 717 3.60 -2.01 37.21
CA ASN A 717 2.58 -2.03 38.26
C ASN A 717 3.11 -1.79 39.70
N SER A 718 4.21 -1.04 39.90
CA SER A 718 4.66 -0.76 41.26
C SER A 718 3.57 -0.07 42.09
N ASN A 719 3.36 -0.54 43.35
CA ASN A 719 2.32 0.01 44.25
C ASN A 719 2.53 1.52 44.47
N GLY A 720 1.50 2.31 44.13
CA GLY A 720 1.54 3.78 44.18
C GLY A 720 2.34 4.46 43.06
N GLY A 721 2.94 3.69 42.15
CA GLY A 721 3.63 4.22 40.99
C GLY A 721 2.67 4.83 39.96
N SER A 722 3.06 5.91 39.30
CA SER A 722 2.28 6.55 38.24
C SER A 722 2.75 6.07 36.88
N PHE A 723 1.82 5.67 36.02
CA PHE A 723 2.08 5.11 34.69
C PHE A 723 1.26 5.79 33.62
N VAL A 724 1.73 5.65 32.37
CA VAL A 724 0.93 5.88 31.18
C VAL A 724 0.98 4.64 30.28
N ALA A 725 -0.16 4.27 29.70
CA ALA A 725 -0.28 3.23 28.69
C ALA A 725 -0.84 3.79 27.40
N TYR A 726 -0.26 3.35 26.28
CA TYR A 726 -0.75 3.61 24.94
C TYR A 726 -1.15 2.28 24.33
N CYS A 727 -2.40 2.17 23.88
CA CYS A 727 -2.94 0.92 23.35
C CYS A 727 -3.43 1.12 21.93
N TRP A 728 -3.11 0.17 21.02
CA TRP A 728 -3.60 0.13 19.65
C TRP A 728 -4.22 -1.21 19.34
N GLY A 729 -5.42 -1.16 18.74
CA GLY A 729 -6.04 -2.28 18.03
C GLY A 729 -5.82 -2.18 16.54
N GLU A 730 -5.96 -3.29 15.81
CA GLU A 730 -5.89 -3.32 14.37
C GLU A 730 -7.20 -2.87 13.73
N VAL A 731 -7.12 -2.03 12.69
CA VAL A 731 -8.25 -1.58 11.88
C VAL A 731 -7.95 -1.89 10.42
N PRO A 732 -8.73 -2.78 9.77
CA PRO A 732 -8.52 -3.10 8.36
C PRO A 732 -8.48 -1.86 7.47
N GLY A 733 -7.49 -1.80 6.57
CA GLY A 733 -7.29 -0.67 5.67
C GLY A 733 -6.68 0.59 6.30
N TYR A 734 -6.47 0.61 7.63
CA TYR A 734 -5.92 1.77 8.34
C TYR A 734 -4.67 1.47 9.19
N SER A 735 -4.70 0.39 9.98
CA SER A 735 -3.55 0.01 10.81
C SER A 735 -3.31 -1.50 10.77
N LYS A 736 -2.04 -1.90 10.77
CA LYS A 736 -1.62 -3.29 10.74
C LYS A 736 -0.41 -3.52 11.64
N PHE A 737 -0.46 -4.60 12.43
CA PHE A 737 0.59 -4.97 13.37
C PHE A 737 0.89 -6.46 13.20
N GLY A 738 2.07 -6.80 12.76
CA GLY A 738 2.40 -8.19 12.44
C GLY A 738 3.88 -8.46 12.56
N MET A 739 4.29 -9.59 11.98
CA MET A 739 5.68 -9.99 11.92
C MET A 739 6.06 -10.46 10.52
N PHE A 740 7.36 -10.55 10.25
CA PHE A 740 7.92 -11.15 9.04
C PHE A 740 9.33 -11.68 9.28
N GLY A 741 9.75 -12.63 8.46
CA GLY A 741 11.13 -13.11 8.39
C GLY A 741 11.97 -12.28 7.42
N GLY A 742 13.18 -11.94 7.83
CA GLY A 742 14.16 -11.30 6.96
C GLY A 742 14.70 -12.29 5.92
N THR A 743 15.04 -11.77 4.74
CA THR A 743 15.54 -12.57 3.61
C THR A 743 17.01 -12.33 3.30
N GLY A 744 17.61 -11.31 3.90
CA GLY A 744 19.01 -10.92 3.65
C GLY A 744 19.29 -10.43 2.24
N VAL A 745 18.29 -10.42 1.37
CA VAL A 745 18.44 -10.12 -0.06
C VAL A 745 17.78 -8.82 -0.46
N SER A 746 18.16 -8.32 -1.62
CA SER A 746 17.70 -7.05 -2.19
C SER A 746 16.93 -7.26 -3.48
N GLY A 747 16.21 -6.22 -3.90
CA GLY A 747 15.50 -6.22 -5.17
C GLY A 747 14.22 -7.04 -5.14
N THR A 748 13.97 -7.86 -6.16
CA THR A 748 12.76 -8.67 -6.30
C THR A 748 12.57 -9.68 -5.18
N ASN A 749 13.66 -10.12 -4.55
CA ASN A 749 13.70 -11.15 -3.52
C ASN A 749 13.68 -10.58 -2.08
N GLY A 750 13.55 -9.27 -1.90
CA GLY A 750 13.38 -8.66 -0.58
C GLY A 750 12.01 -8.96 0.01
N ALA A 751 11.91 -9.00 1.36
CA ALA A 751 10.67 -9.29 2.05
C ALA A 751 9.55 -8.32 1.66
N TYR A 752 8.42 -8.85 1.16
CA TYR A 752 7.22 -8.10 0.81
C TYR A 752 6.15 -8.30 1.88
N ILE A 753 5.72 -7.23 2.51
CA ILE A 753 4.79 -7.26 3.64
C ILE A 753 3.47 -6.60 3.24
N HIS A 754 2.41 -7.41 3.15
CA HIS A 754 1.07 -6.92 2.88
C HIS A 754 0.45 -6.28 4.13
N THR A 755 0.08 -5.02 4.03
CA THR A 755 -0.68 -4.30 5.07
C THR A 755 -2.16 -4.17 4.72
N GLY A 756 -2.51 -4.31 3.43
CA GLY A 756 -3.85 -4.06 2.91
C GLY A 756 -4.15 -2.57 2.68
N PHE A 757 -3.12 -1.72 2.73
CA PHE A 757 -3.20 -0.27 2.49
C PHE A 757 -1.81 0.30 2.14
N ARG A 758 -1.78 1.53 1.63
CA ARG A 758 -0.52 2.27 1.43
C ARG A 758 -0.05 2.88 2.76
N PRO A 759 1.10 2.46 3.31
CA PRO A 759 1.60 2.99 4.56
C PRO A 759 1.97 4.48 4.46
N SER A 760 1.69 5.23 5.53
CA SER A 760 2.26 6.55 5.82
C SER A 760 3.49 6.43 6.70
N PHE A 761 3.44 5.50 7.66
CA PHE A 761 4.44 5.32 8.69
C PHE A 761 4.59 3.84 9.03
N VAL A 762 5.84 3.39 9.14
CA VAL A 762 6.19 2.02 9.55
C VAL A 762 7.28 2.07 10.59
N ILE A 763 7.09 1.31 11.68
CA ILE A 763 8.13 0.97 12.66
C ILE A 763 8.48 -0.49 12.47
N ILE A 764 9.77 -0.83 12.54
CA ILE A 764 10.27 -2.21 12.44
C ILE A 764 11.20 -2.47 13.61
N LYS A 765 11.11 -3.68 14.19
CA LYS A 765 12.00 -4.15 15.26
C LYS A 765 12.38 -5.60 15.05
N LYS A 766 13.68 -5.89 14.99
CA LYS A 766 14.18 -7.26 15.12
C LYS A 766 13.88 -7.76 16.54
N PHE A 767 13.11 -8.83 16.66
CA PHE A 767 12.83 -9.45 17.96
C PHE A 767 13.65 -10.73 18.19
N SER A 768 14.08 -11.44 17.16
CA SER A 768 14.92 -12.63 17.28
C SER A 768 16.42 -12.32 17.49
N GLY A 769 16.77 -11.08 17.79
CA GLY A 769 18.15 -10.64 18.02
C GLY A 769 18.25 -9.16 18.41
N SER A 770 19.45 -8.68 18.65
CA SER A 770 19.70 -7.30 19.11
C SER A 770 20.00 -6.39 17.93
N ASP A 771 19.09 -5.46 17.64
CA ASP A 771 19.29 -4.36 16.67
C ASP A 771 18.38 -3.18 17.00
N ALA A 772 18.69 -2.01 16.46
CA ALA A 772 17.89 -0.82 16.69
C ALA A 772 16.49 -0.94 16.10
N TRP A 773 15.52 -0.29 16.74
CA TRP A 773 14.24 0.03 16.17
C TRP A 773 14.40 0.94 14.95
N GLU A 774 13.59 0.80 13.94
CA GLU A 774 13.65 1.59 12.70
C GLU A 774 12.31 2.28 12.44
N MET A 775 12.33 3.59 12.16
CA MET A 775 11.13 4.40 11.82
C MET A 775 11.29 5.04 10.45
N VAL A 776 10.36 4.76 9.53
CA VAL A 776 10.30 5.34 8.18
C VAL A 776 8.91 5.86 7.88
N ASP A 777 8.80 6.97 7.12
CA ASP A 777 7.51 7.58 6.77
C ASP A 777 7.52 8.32 5.42
N THR A 778 6.33 8.71 4.96
CA THR A 778 6.14 9.40 3.69
C THR A 778 6.39 10.91 3.76
N ALA A 779 6.35 11.52 4.95
CA ALA A 779 6.58 12.96 5.10
C ALA A 779 8.06 13.35 4.97
N ARG A 780 8.98 12.47 5.43
CA ARG A 780 10.43 12.66 5.32
C ARG A 780 11.00 12.13 4.01
N SER A 781 10.39 11.08 3.46
CA SER A 781 10.71 10.51 2.15
C SER A 781 9.43 10.33 1.35
N THR A 782 9.04 11.35 0.58
CA THR A 782 7.75 11.40 -0.12
C THR A 782 7.59 10.26 -1.13
N TYR A 783 8.63 9.96 -1.87
CA TYR A 783 8.64 8.90 -2.89
C TYR A 783 9.51 7.71 -2.47
N ASN A 784 9.39 6.61 -3.17
CA ASN A 784 10.30 5.48 -3.03
C ASN A 784 11.68 5.86 -3.62
N ASN A 785 12.79 5.49 -3.00
CA ASN A 785 12.90 4.66 -1.78
C ASN A 785 12.68 5.48 -0.51
N LYS A 786 12.17 4.82 0.57
CA LYS A 786 12.18 5.39 1.91
C LYS A 786 13.57 5.15 2.50
N THR A 787 14.36 6.20 2.61
CA THR A 787 15.74 6.12 3.13
C THR A 787 15.94 6.92 4.40
N ALA A 788 15.05 7.87 4.70
CA ALA A 788 15.12 8.68 5.91
C ALA A 788 14.68 7.87 7.14
N SER A 789 15.65 7.48 7.95
CA SER A 789 15.46 6.64 9.13
C SER A 789 15.74 7.39 10.42
N LEU A 790 14.91 7.14 11.43
CA LEU A 790 15.08 7.54 12.82
C LEU A 790 14.87 6.31 13.73
N TYR A 791 15.36 6.38 14.96
CA TYR A 791 15.45 5.27 15.89
C TYR A 791 14.79 5.64 17.22
N PRO A 792 13.66 5.04 17.61
CA PRO A 792 13.01 5.30 18.90
C PRO A 792 13.94 5.16 20.11
N SER A 793 14.90 4.27 20.03
CA SER A 793 15.88 3.97 21.08
C SER A 793 17.12 4.88 21.08
N SER A 794 17.19 5.93 20.24
CA SER A 794 18.38 6.74 20.09
C SER A 794 18.12 8.22 19.87
N GLU A 795 18.95 9.08 20.42
CA GLU A 795 18.96 10.52 20.15
C GLU A 795 19.58 10.90 18.80
N THR A 796 20.14 9.95 18.05
CA THR A 796 20.87 10.21 16.81
C THR A 796 20.04 10.99 15.79
N THR A 797 20.75 11.74 14.93
CA THR A 797 20.15 12.48 13.80
C THR A 797 19.60 11.51 12.76
N GLU A 798 18.73 12.03 11.91
CA GLU A 798 18.22 11.27 10.76
C GLU A 798 19.34 10.76 9.88
N THR A 799 19.26 9.48 9.51
CA THR A 799 20.16 8.86 8.56
C THR A 799 19.44 8.60 7.24
N THR A 800 20.16 8.78 6.12
CA THR A 800 19.62 8.54 4.76
C THR A 800 20.38 7.45 4.02
N SER A 801 21.27 6.72 4.70
CA SER A 801 22.11 5.68 4.12
C SER A 801 21.88 4.32 4.76
N GLY A 802 22.02 3.25 3.98
CA GLY A 802 22.05 1.88 4.46
C GLY A 802 20.71 1.17 4.59
N ARG A 803 19.58 1.86 4.47
CA ARG A 803 18.23 1.29 4.47
C ARG A 803 17.52 1.66 3.19
N VAL A 804 16.77 0.73 2.64
CA VAL A 804 15.95 0.97 1.46
C VAL A 804 14.67 0.19 1.62
N ILE A 805 13.58 0.90 1.86
CA ILE A 805 12.23 0.34 1.98
C ILE A 805 11.36 1.05 0.93
N ASP A 806 10.58 0.29 0.20
CA ASP A 806 9.56 0.84 -0.69
C ASP A 806 8.17 0.68 -0.10
N PHE A 807 7.34 1.71 -0.22
CA PHE A 807 5.91 1.65 0.10
C PHE A 807 5.11 1.48 -1.19
N TYR A 808 4.12 0.59 -1.15
CA TYR A 808 3.22 0.25 -2.24
C TYR A 808 1.77 0.54 -1.85
N SER A 809 0.85 0.46 -2.79
CA SER A 809 -0.59 0.68 -2.56
C SER A 809 -1.21 -0.30 -1.56
N ASP A 810 -0.58 -1.45 -1.32
CA ASP A 810 -1.09 -2.55 -0.49
C ASP A 810 -0.10 -3.02 0.59
N GLY A 811 1.06 -2.36 0.75
CA GLY A 811 2.06 -2.76 1.73
C GLY A 811 3.42 -2.08 1.60
N PHE A 812 4.45 -2.76 2.07
CA PHE A 812 5.84 -2.30 1.96
C PHE A 812 6.80 -3.44 1.68
N LYS A 813 7.96 -3.12 1.13
CA LYS A 813 8.98 -4.10 0.75
C LYS A 813 10.36 -3.67 1.17
N GLN A 814 11.13 -4.62 1.69
CA GLN A 814 12.55 -4.45 1.97
C GLN A 814 13.32 -4.53 0.65
N GLN A 815 14.18 -3.55 0.39
CA GLN A 815 14.97 -3.48 -0.85
C GLN A 815 16.46 -3.77 -0.63
N ASN A 816 16.86 -4.08 0.61
CA ASN A 816 18.22 -4.51 0.95
C ASN A 816 18.24 -5.43 2.17
N GLY A 817 19.36 -6.12 2.40
CA GLY A 817 19.58 -7.06 3.52
C GLY A 817 20.12 -6.37 4.79
N ASN A 818 19.61 -5.21 5.18
CA ASN A 818 20.06 -4.51 6.37
C ASN A 818 19.67 -5.24 7.67
N GLY A 819 20.57 -5.34 8.64
CA GLY A 819 20.37 -6.05 9.90
C GLY A 819 19.17 -5.57 10.72
N ASN A 820 18.91 -4.24 10.76
CA ASN A 820 17.77 -3.69 11.50
C ASN A 820 16.41 -4.09 10.90
N THR A 821 16.34 -4.43 9.60
CA THR A 821 15.07 -4.55 8.89
C THR A 821 14.90 -5.80 8.01
N ASN A 822 15.96 -6.50 7.61
CA ASN A 822 15.86 -7.61 6.65
C ASN A 822 17.05 -8.59 6.65
N GLU A 823 17.68 -8.89 7.79
CA GLU A 823 18.74 -9.89 7.85
C GLU A 823 18.19 -11.31 7.73
N ASP A 824 18.87 -12.15 6.95
CA ASP A 824 18.48 -13.55 6.73
C ASP A 824 18.47 -14.36 8.04
N GLY A 825 17.44 -15.19 8.19
CA GLY A 825 17.26 -16.04 9.37
C GLY A 825 16.78 -15.33 10.63
N HIS A 826 16.53 -14.01 10.55
CA HIS A 826 15.98 -13.22 11.65
C HIS A 826 14.52 -12.83 11.44
N GLN A 827 13.83 -12.54 12.54
CA GLN A 827 12.42 -12.21 12.56
C GLN A 827 12.18 -10.81 13.14
N TYR A 828 11.17 -10.15 12.60
CA TYR A 828 10.86 -8.74 12.85
C TYR A 828 9.38 -8.58 13.17
N VAL A 829 9.05 -7.73 14.14
CA VAL A 829 7.71 -7.17 14.27
C VAL A 829 7.65 -5.85 13.52
N TYR A 830 6.46 -5.53 13.01
CA TYR A 830 6.19 -4.25 12.37
C TYR A 830 4.88 -3.63 12.82
N PHE A 831 4.83 -2.31 12.69
CA PHE A 831 3.72 -1.45 13.04
C PHE A 831 3.50 -0.51 11.87
N ALA A 832 2.30 -0.49 11.30
CA ALA A 832 2.02 0.31 10.11
C ALA A 832 0.71 1.07 10.23
N TRP A 833 0.71 2.33 9.79
CA TRP A 833 -0.47 3.19 9.66
C TRP A 833 -0.60 3.71 8.24
N ALA A 834 -1.84 3.79 7.76
CA ALA A 834 -2.16 4.13 6.38
C ALA A 834 -1.97 5.61 6.05
N GLU A 835 -1.48 5.89 4.85
CA GLU A 835 -1.59 7.20 4.19
C GLU A 835 -2.91 7.33 3.45
N GLN A 836 -3.28 6.25 2.76
CA GLN A 836 -4.56 6.10 2.08
C GLN A 836 -5.10 4.70 2.40
N VAL A 837 -6.40 4.61 2.52
CA VAL A 837 -7.08 3.32 2.75
C VAL A 837 -6.84 2.38 1.59
N GLY A 838 -6.64 1.10 1.89
CA GLY A 838 -6.53 0.08 0.85
C GLY A 838 -7.85 -0.14 0.13
N GLU A 839 -8.93 -0.10 0.88
CA GLU A 839 -10.29 -0.32 0.40
C GLU A 839 -11.18 0.84 0.82
N THR A 840 -12.04 1.30 -0.08
CA THR A 840 -13.01 2.34 0.26
C THR A 840 -14.44 1.80 0.19
N PRO A 841 -15.39 2.38 0.94
CA PRO A 841 -16.80 2.06 0.79
C PRO A 841 -17.33 2.29 -0.62
N TYR A 842 -16.59 3.04 -1.43
CA TYR A 842 -16.94 3.40 -2.80
C TYR A 842 -16.31 2.48 -3.84
N GLY A 843 -15.58 1.44 -3.43
CA GLY A 843 -14.95 0.46 -4.32
C GLY A 843 -13.77 1.01 -5.11
N THR A 844 -13.07 2.00 -4.58
CA THR A 844 -11.83 2.50 -5.15
C THR A 844 -10.63 2.01 -4.33
N PHE A 845 -9.58 1.70 -5.03
CA PHE A 845 -8.31 1.28 -4.45
C PHE A 845 -7.34 2.46 -4.38
N THR A 846 -6.42 2.41 -3.45
CA THR A 846 -5.31 3.36 -3.33
C THR A 846 -4.58 3.51 -4.67
N ASN A 847 -4.21 4.74 -5.04
CA ASN A 847 -3.36 4.97 -6.20
C ASN A 847 -1.97 4.34 -6.00
N ALA A 848 -1.36 3.87 -7.09
CA ALA A 848 0.02 3.42 -7.11
C ALA A 848 1.00 4.55 -6.74
N ARG A 849 2.14 4.22 -6.10
CA ARG A 849 3.14 5.22 -5.69
C ARG A 849 4.57 4.90 -6.14
#